data_ffc4ffc5229d078bacbd50d3be05d8b9
#
_entry.id   ffc4ffc5229d078bacbd50d3be05d8b9
#
_cell.length_a   1.000
_cell.length_b   1.000
_cell.length_c   1.000
_cell.angle_alpha   90.00
_cell.angle_beta   90.00
_cell.angle_gamma   90.00
#
_symmetry.space_group_name_H-M   'P 1'
#
loop_
_entity.id
_entity.type
_entity.pdbx_description
1 polymer ?
#
loop_
_entity_poly.entity_id
_entity_poly.type
_entity_poly.pdbx_seq_one_letter_code
_entity_poly.pdbx_strand_id
1 'polypeptide(L)'
;MSVNEATHPENSAWNKQVYHRLKLALSLGLRRQVFLAVCDDLNLRNQVAARLHSTLAYPVGQVLYQQTNLMEASTSAYPRLVTLRLNLSDPNPIAQINQWLINYPPPIVGGTKDTPGRPLPIPAFQIVGVEQLTRQPVATQRLFLHYLRLTEQRTTQESNRFLESSLLVWVPRPWLHAIQQSAPQFWRCRTGVFTFAGEPTPTAKTKSSERVSSQEVDLGNLEKSILNDAILPGGIDSEDASFDFQRTEQPVNRSHKKKEPKPLKSELLAVGLPSDEPASRETSRETNRETSNAPEKSPLERFTHITKELVELVLATLDTRAEGETTSPQVILEEIEELHSKKAEQESLALGYQKLGNLYRLRIEQGQSNLESLMVAIIAYQEAITYDEVSPQVPDILNDLGTLYWMLYRTPPNSEEGQSYIEQAIEFYQLSLKLVSPQTNPETYARVQNNLGTAYGDLARFSSPAENWQSAVDAYSEALRYRTPDMEPLKFAACQNNLGTAYWHLAQYNLPIVHLKKAITAYNFALVYYTPNQEPLKYGMIQNNIGTAYWNLAQYEQECEHLRTCIGAYNEALKFRTPANQPAACSATQNNLGTAYWHLANQVKTPKEERHEYLQKCIKSYQEALNLAHSLSGITLSFDVFATHNNLGLAHYQLVTDAYYDGNKNERSQHLEAALDNHLQALNGMSKQPETYQTTLSYIIKTIREFHNELGIQGQNLALSKVPGSLLPEILPKL
;
A
#
# COMPACT_ATOMS: atom_id res chain seq x y z
N MET A 1 -33.60 -3.04 -32.07
CA MET A 1 -32.45 -3.93 -32.02
C MET A 1 -31.67 -3.59 -30.74
N SER A 2 -31.86 -4.39 -29.72
CA SER A 2 -31.23 -4.23 -28.42
C SER A 2 -29.80 -4.80 -28.51
N VAL A 3 -28.82 -3.95 -28.31
CA VAL A 3 -27.43 -4.34 -28.17
C VAL A 3 -27.19 -4.73 -26.72
N ASN A 4 -26.77 -5.97 -26.49
CA ASN A 4 -26.42 -6.55 -25.19
C ASN A 4 -25.28 -5.74 -24.53
N GLU A 5 -25.61 -5.04 -23.45
CA GLU A 5 -24.67 -4.54 -22.46
C GLU A 5 -24.39 -5.69 -21.46
N ALA A 6 -23.39 -6.51 -21.77
CA ALA A 6 -22.80 -7.43 -20.81
C ALA A 6 -21.48 -6.84 -20.31
N THR A 7 -21.53 -5.69 -19.67
CA THR A 7 -20.41 -5.23 -18.83
C THR A 7 -20.61 -5.82 -17.44
N HIS A 8 -19.58 -6.51 -16.91
CA HIS A 8 -19.58 -7.02 -15.54
C HIS A 8 -19.95 -5.89 -14.57
N PRO A 9 -20.90 -6.08 -13.64
CA PRO A 9 -21.36 -5.03 -12.72
C PRO A 9 -20.21 -4.42 -11.88
N GLU A 10 -19.18 -5.18 -11.59
CA GLU A 10 -17.96 -4.74 -10.88
C GLU A 10 -17.17 -3.66 -11.63
N ASN A 11 -17.02 -3.79 -12.97
CA ASN A 11 -16.34 -2.79 -13.79
C ASN A 11 -17.09 -1.46 -13.86
N SER A 12 -18.43 -1.48 -13.73
CA SER A 12 -19.26 -0.27 -13.77
C SER A 12 -19.07 0.57 -12.49
N ALA A 13 -19.04 -0.06 -11.32
CA ALA A 13 -18.80 0.63 -10.04
C ALA A 13 -17.39 1.23 -9.98
N TRP A 14 -16.36 0.45 -10.35
CA TRP A 14 -14.99 0.91 -10.47
C TRP A 14 -14.85 2.14 -11.38
N ASN A 15 -15.36 2.06 -12.60
CA ASN A 15 -15.24 3.15 -13.56
C ASN A 15 -15.95 4.43 -13.10
N LYS A 16 -17.06 4.32 -12.36
CA LYS A 16 -17.72 5.46 -11.73
C LYS A 16 -16.82 6.12 -10.70
N GLN A 17 -16.18 5.34 -9.84
CA GLN A 17 -15.26 5.83 -8.82
C GLN A 17 -14.06 6.55 -9.45
N VAL A 18 -13.40 5.90 -10.43
CA VAL A 18 -12.27 6.52 -11.16
C VAL A 18 -12.70 7.81 -11.83
N TYR A 19 -13.91 7.84 -12.41
CA TYR A 19 -14.47 9.04 -13.00
C TYR A 19 -14.63 10.18 -12.00
N HIS A 20 -15.23 9.91 -10.84
CA HIS A 20 -15.45 10.93 -9.79
C HIS A 20 -14.12 11.51 -9.30
N ARG A 21 -13.11 10.67 -9.11
CA ARG A 21 -11.77 11.09 -8.70
C ARG A 21 -11.07 11.95 -9.76
N LEU A 22 -11.12 11.53 -11.02
CA LEU A 22 -10.56 12.30 -12.13
C LEU A 22 -11.29 13.64 -12.27
N LYS A 23 -12.63 13.64 -12.13
CA LYS A 23 -13.44 14.86 -12.12
C LYS A 23 -13.01 15.79 -10.99
N LEU A 24 -12.87 15.28 -9.77
CA LEU A 24 -12.41 16.06 -8.62
C LEU A 24 -11.01 16.65 -8.86
N ALA A 25 -10.04 15.83 -9.28
CA ALA A 25 -8.67 16.28 -9.55
C ALA A 25 -8.62 17.43 -10.58
N LEU A 26 -9.48 17.38 -11.60
CA LEU A 26 -9.58 18.45 -12.61
C LEU A 26 -10.36 19.67 -12.09
N SER A 27 -11.38 19.49 -11.21
CA SER A 27 -12.19 20.57 -10.67
C SER A 27 -11.47 21.43 -9.65
N LEU A 28 -10.47 20.88 -8.95
CA LEU A 28 -9.61 21.64 -8.02
C LEU A 28 -8.84 22.78 -8.69
N GLY A 29 -8.81 22.85 -10.03
CA GLY A 29 -8.25 23.97 -10.78
C GLY A 29 -6.76 24.24 -10.51
N LEU A 30 -6.06 23.26 -9.95
CA LEU A 30 -4.62 23.36 -9.66
C LEU A 30 -3.85 23.52 -10.97
N ARG A 31 -2.90 24.43 -10.98
CA ARG A 31 -2.07 24.71 -12.16
C ARG A 31 -0.93 23.69 -12.27
N ARG A 32 -0.46 23.46 -13.51
CA ARG A 32 0.73 22.62 -13.79
C ARG A 32 0.56 21.15 -13.39
N GLN A 33 -0.66 20.62 -13.43
CA GLN A 33 -0.92 19.20 -13.18
C GLN A 33 -0.85 18.39 -14.46
N VAL A 34 -0.25 17.20 -14.41
CA VAL A 34 -0.22 16.26 -15.54
C VAL A 34 -0.88 14.96 -15.11
N PHE A 35 -2.01 14.65 -15.72
CA PHE A 35 -2.78 13.44 -15.48
C PHE A 35 -2.72 12.51 -16.68
N LEU A 36 -2.66 11.21 -16.43
CA LEU A 36 -2.79 10.17 -17.43
C LEU A 36 -4.06 9.37 -17.17
N ALA A 37 -4.97 9.32 -18.13
CA ALA A 37 -6.15 8.45 -18.07
C ALA A 37 -5.91 7.23 -18.97
N VAL A 38 -5.91 6.05 -18.36
CA VAL A 38 -5.60 4.78 -19.04
C VAL A 38 -6.89 4.06 -19.34
N CYS A 39 -7.17 3.81 -20.61
CA CYS A 39 -8.36 3.08 -21.03
C CYS A 39 -8.11 2.37 -22.37
N ASP A 40 -8.21 1.04 -22.36
CA ASP A 40 -8.06 0.20 -23.56
C ASP A 40 -9.37 0.08 -24.35
N ASP A 41 -10.52 0.31 -23.70
CA ASP A 41 -11.82 0.38 -24.32
C ASP A 41 -12.08 1.79 -24.88
N LEU A 42 -12.04 1.92 -26.20
CA LEU A 42 -12.21 3.20 -26.88
C LEU A 42 -13.63 3.78 -26.74
N ASN A 43 -14.66 2.94 -26.61
CA ASN A 43 -16.04 3.40 -26.43
C ASN A 43 -16.20 3.99 -25.02
N LEU A 44 -15.75 3.27 -24.00
CA LEU A 44 -15.75 3.74 -22.62
C LEU A 44 -14.95 5.04 -22.50
N ARG A 45 -13.72 5.08 -23.05
CA ARG A 45 -12.90 6.30 -23.07
C ARG A 45 -13.63 7.49 -23.65
N ASN A 46 -14.28 7.32 -24.82
CA ASN A 46 -15.01 8.40 -25.48
C ASN A 46 -16.20 8.89 -24.63
N GLN A 47 -16.92 7.96 -24.00
CA GLN A 47 -18.03 8.29 -23.10
C GLN A 47 -17.56 9.09 -21.90
N VAL A 48 -16.48 8.62 -21.24
CA VAL A 48 -15.92 9.29 -20.06
C VAL A 48 -15.34 10.65 -20.42
N ALA A 49 -14.56 10.76 -21.49
CA ALA A 49 -13.99 12.04 -21.95
C ALA A 49 -15.08 13.06 -22.31
N ALA A 50 -16.15 12.62 -22.99
CA ALA A 50 -17.29 13.47 -23.31
C ALA A 50 -18.04 13.90 -22.04
N ARG A 51 -18.22 13.00 -21.07
CA ARG A 51 -18.88 13.29 -19.80
C ARG A 51 -18.05 14.26 -18.94
N LEU A 52 -16.73 14.13 -18.89
CA LEU A 52 -15.85 15.11 -18.25
C LEU A 52 -16.00 16.48 -18.90
N HIS A 53 -15.96 16.55 -20.23
CA HIS A 53 -16.14 17.80 -20.95
C HIS A 53 -17.49 18.44 -20.63
N SER A 54 -18.60 17.70 -20.71
CA SER A 54 -19.93 18.23 -20.45
C SER A 54 -20.15 18.69 -19.00
N THR A 55 -19.44 18.09 -18.03
CA THR A 55 -19.58 18.44 -16.60
C THR A 55 -18.62 19.52 -16.12
N LEU A 56 -17.44 19.66 -16.75
CA LEU A 56 -16.37 20.57 -16.28
C LEU A 56 -16.12 21.75 -17.23
N ALA A 57 -16.58 21.68 -18.49
CA ALA A 57 -16.25 22.73 -19.47
C ALA A 57 -16.83 24.08 -19.09
N TYR A 58 -18.00 24.11 -18.42
CA TYR A 58 -18.67 25.35 -18.06
C TYR A 58 -19.14 25.35 -16.60
N PRO A 59 -19.20 26.51 -15.93
CA PRO A 59 -19.71 26.62 -14.56
C PRO A 59 -21.11 26.03 -14.40
N VAL A 60 -21.40 25.46 -13.25
CA VAL A 60 -22.73 24.92 -12.91
C VAL A 60 -23.78 26.03 -13.01
N GLY A 61 -24.85 25.81 -13.79
CA GLY A 61 -25.95 26.75 -13.96
C GLY A 61 -25.95 27.56 -15.27
N GLN A 62 -24.88 27.49 -16.06
CA GLN A 62 -24.91 28.09 -17.42
C GLN A 62 -25.26 27.03 -18.48
N VAL A 63 -26.53 26.83 -18.72
CA VAL A 63 -27.01 26.05 -19.87
C VAL A 63 -26.85 26.93 -21.11
N LEU A 64 -26.00 26.51 -22.05
CA LEU A 64 -25.92 27.12 -23.37
C LEU A 64 -27.22 26.83 -24.11
N TYR A 65 -28.16 27.76 -24.08
CA TYR A 65 -29.21 27.81 -25.10
C TYR A 65 -28.51 28.22 -26.41
N GLN A 66 -28.61 27.39 -27.42
CA GLN A 66 -28.34 27.79 -28.80
C GLN A 66 -29.35 28.88 -29.18
N GLN A 67 -28.97 30.12 -29.06
CA GLN A 67 -29.67 31.20 -29.73
C GLN A 67 -28.89 31.58 -30.99
N THR A 68 -29.43 31.15 -32.08
CA THR A 68 -29.22 31.77 -33.40
C THR A 68 -29.72 33.20 -33.35
N ASN A 69 -28.90 34.15 -32.95
CA ASN A 69 -28.96 35.53 -33.35
C ASN A 69 -27.67 36.24 -32.96
N LEU A 70 -26.87 36.52 -33.97
CA LEU A 70 -25.76 37.45 -33.98
C LEU A 70 -26.30 38.86 -33.72
N MET A 71 -25.87 39.44 -32.63
CA MET A 71 -25.74 40.85 -32.25
C MET A 71 -26.30 41.13 -30.88
N GLU A 72 -25.51 40.78 -29.89
CA GLU A 72 -25.33 41.57 -28.65
C GLU A 72 -24.30 40.85 -27.80
N ALA A 73 -23.31 41.59 -27.31
CA ALA A 73 -22.17 41.06 -26.57
C ALA A 73 -22.59 40.46 -25.22
N SER A 74 -23.06 39.22 -25.26
CA SER A 74 -23.19 38.39 -24.04
C SER A 74 -21.86 37.71 -23.81
N THR A 75 -21.27 37.92 -22.64
CA THR A 75 -20.08 37.27 -22.13
C THR A 75 -20.18 35.74 -22.27
N SER A 76 -19.68 35.22 -23.39
CA SER A 76 -19.60 33.76 -23.54
C SER A 76 -18.69 33.22 -22.43
N ALA A 77 -19.21 32.29 -21.63
CA ALA A 77 -18.45 31.72 -20.51
C ALA A 77 -17.16 31.08 -21.04
N TYR A 78 -16.01 31.51 -20.52
CA TYR A 78 -14.73 30.93 -20.88
C TYR A 78 -14.63 29.50 -20.34
N PRO A 79 -14.24 28.50 -21.14
CA PRO A 79 -14.28 27.11 -20.72
C PRO A 79 -13.25 26.81 -19.60
N ARG A 80 -13.61 25.94 -18.67
CA ARG A 80 -12.70 25.43 -17.63
C ARG A 80 -11.96 24.16 -18.08
N LEU A 81 -12.53 23.40 -19.00
CA LEU A 81 -11.93 22.19 -19.59
C LEU A 81 -12.09 22.23 -21.11
N VAL A 82 -10.98 22.00 -21.82
CA VAL A 82 -10.95 21.95 -23.29
C VAL A 82 -10.51 20.55 -23.74
N THR A 83 -11.25 19.96 -24.69
CA THR A 83 -10.91 18.67 -25.29
C THR A 83 -10.23 18.89 -26.65
N LEU A 84 -9.00 18.40 -26.78
CA LEU A 84 -8.25 18.43 -28.02
C LEU A 84 -7.99 17.01 -28.53
N ARG A 85 -8.12 16.82 -29.85
CA ARG A 85 -7.70 15.58 -30.50
C ARG A 85 -6.26 15.71 -30.95
N LEU A 86 -5.42 14.72 -30.66
CA LEU A 86 -4.02 14.74 -31.02
C LEU A 86 -3.87 14.85 -32.55
N ASN A 87 -3.09 15.82 -33.01
CA ASN A 87 -2.74 15.97 -34.41
C ASN A 87 -1.71 14.90 -34.81
N LEU A 88 -2.07 14.00 -35.70
CA LEU A 88 -1.19 12.89 -36.11
C LEU A 88 -0.07 13.33 -37.08
N SER A 89 -0.21 14.49 -37.74
CA SER A 89 0.84 15.04 -38.62
C SER A 89 1.95 15.70 -37.79
N ASP A 90 1.61 16.34 -36.67
CA ASP A 90 2.55 16.86 -35.66
C ASP A 90 2.04 16.51 -34.27
N PRO A 91 2.45 15.35 -33.73
CA PRO A 91 1.91 14.82 -32.49
C PRO A 91 2.50 15.51 -31.25
N ASN A 92 2.50 16.84 -31.22
CA ASN A 92 2.97 17.66 -30.11
C ASN A 92 1.78 18.20 -29.30
N PRO A 93 1.42 17.58 -28.15
CA PRO A 93 0.27 18.03 -27.37
C PRO A 93 0.44 19.43 -26.78
N ILE A 94 1.67 19.82 -26.44
CA ILE A 94 1.96 21.14 -25.87
C ILE A 94 1.85 22.24 -26.91
N ALA A 95 2.33 22.00 -28.13
CA ALA A 95 2.17 22.94 -29.22
C ALA A 95 0.70 23.16 -29.55
N GLN A 96 -0.11 22.10 -29.54
CA GLN A 96 -1.57 22.22 -29.76
C GLN A 96 -2.28 23.04 -28.66
N ILE A 97 -1.92 22.87 -27.41
CA ILE A 97 -2.45 23.66 -26.28
C ILE A 97 -2.06 25.12 -26.46
N ASN A 98 -0.80 25.41 -26.77
CA ASN A 98 -0.33 26.77 -26.97
C ASN A 98 -1.03 27.45 -28.15
N GLN A 99 -1.21 26.74 -29.27
CA GLN A 99 -1.95 27.24 -30.41
C GLN A 99 -3.40 27.55 -30.06
N TRP A 100 -4.04 26.70 -29.24
CA TRP A 100 -5.39 26.96 -28.76
C TRP A 100 -5.45 28.23 -27.90
N LEU A 101 -4.50 28.41 -26.95
CA LEU A 101 -4.42 29.59 -26.07
C LEU A 101 -4.10 30.88 -26.85
N ILE A 102 -3.35 30.81 -27.93
CA ILE A 102 -3.12 31.95 -28.82
C ILE A 102 -4.44 32.36 -29.52
N ASN A 103 -5.21 31.37 -29.98
CA ASN A 103 -6.48 31.63 -30.68
C ASN A 103 -7.61 32.05 -29.70
N TYR A 104 -7.58 31.59 -28.48
CA TYR A 104 -8.59 31.84 -27.44
C TYR A 104 -7.92 32.25 -26.10
N PRO A 105 -7.40 33.48 -26.02
CA PRO A 105 -6.74 33.96 -24.81
C PRO A 105 -7.77 34.15 -23.66
N PRO A 106 -7.36 33.96 -22.39
CA PRO A 106 -8.22 34.18 -21.23
C PRO A 106 -8.74 35.62 -21.21
N PRO A 107 -10.06 35.83 -21.12
CA PRO A 107 -10.63 37.17 -21.05
C PRO A 107 -10.29 37.87 -19.73
N ILE A 108 -10.15 39.20 -19.78
CA ILE A 108 -9.86 40.02 -18.59
C ILE A 108 -11.21 40.49 -18.02
N VAL A 109 -11.43 40.19 -16.74
CA VAL A 109 -12.70 40.54 -16.04
C VAL A 109 -12.39 41.49 -14.87
N GLY A 110 -13.31 42.45 -14.63
CA GLY A 110 -13.30 43.26 -13.41
C GLY A 110 -12.37 44.48 -13.43
N GLY A 111 -11.92 44.98 -14.59
CA GLY A 111 -11.13 46.20 -14.70
C GLY A 111 -12.03 47.42 -14.62
N THR A 112 -11.69 48.39 -13.73
CA THR A 112 -12.17 49.78 -13.74
C THR A 112 -11.10 50.69 -14.34
N LYS A 113 -11.45 51.96 -14.66
CA LYS A 113 -10.47 52.90 -15.27
C LYS A 113 -9.16 53.04 -14.49
N ASP A 114 -9.17 52.71 -13.20
CA ASP A 114 -8.02 52.92 -12.29
C ASP A 114 -7.43 51.59 -11.73
N THR A 115 -8.01 50.42 -12.06
CA THR A 115 -7.49 49.09 -11.62
C THR A 115 -7.41 48.13 -12.79
N PRO A 116 -6.23 47.50 -13.04
CA PRO A 116 -6.12 46.49 -14.11
C PRO A 116 -7.00 45.27 -13.83
N GLY A 117 -7.82 44.88 -14.82
CA GLY A 117 -8.65 43.70 -14.72
C GLY A 117 -7.82 42.41 -14.54
N ARG A 118 -8.41 41.38 -13.92
CA ARG A 118 -7.76 40.10 -13.66
C ARG A 118 -8.11 39.12 -14.80
N PRO A 119 -7.12 38.45 -15.44
CA PRO A 119 -7.42 37.43 -16.42
C PRO A 119 -8.11 36.22 -15.76
N LEU A 120 -9.09 35.63 -16.42
CA LEU A 120 -9.68 34.38 -16.00
C LEU A 120 -8.62 33.25 -15.97
N PRO A 121 -8.80 32.24 -15.12
CA PRO A 121 -7.87 31.11 -15.07
C PRO A 121 -7.80 30.38 -16.41
N ILE A 122 -6.61 29.92 -16.78
CA ILE A 122 -6.38 29.11 -17.99
C ILE A 122 -7.10 27.76 -17.83
N PRO A 123 -7.82 27.25 -18.85
CA PRO A 123 -8.55 25.99 -18.75
C PRO A 123 -7.62 24.80 -18.60
N ALA A 124 -8.10 23.73 -18.02
CA ALA A 124 -7.48 22.42 -18.11
C ALA A 124 -7.67 21.85 -19.54
N PHE A 125 -6.74 21.06 -20.02
CA PHE A 125 -6.80 20.44 -21.34
C PHE A 125 -6.82 18.93 -21.24
N GLN A 126 -7.74 18.25 -21.95
CA GLN A 126 -7.66 16.82 -22.18
C GLN A 126 -7.34 16.50 -23.63
N ILE A 127 -6.33 15.63 -23.82
CA ILE A 127 -5.87 15.16 -25.13
C ILE A 127 -6.38 13.75 -25.35
N VAL A 128 -7.13 13.55 -26.44
CA VAL A 128 -7.63 12.25 -26.90
C VAL A 128 -6.99 11.88 -28.24
N GLY A 129 -6.99 10.60 -28.61
CA GLY A 129 -6.54 10.15 -29.94
C GLY A 129 -5.12 9.58 -29.96
N VAL A 130 -4.43 9.43 -28.83
CA VAL A 130 -3.09 8.85 -28.74
C VAL A 130 -3.06 7.40 -29.27
N GLU A 131 -4.12 6.64 -29.12
CA GLU A 131 -4.24 5.28 -29.65
C GLU A 131 -4.08 5.20 -31.18
N GLN A 132 -4.39 6.27 -31.88
CA GLN A 132 -4.26 6.32 -33.34
C GLN A 132 -2.80 6.36 -33.81
N LEU A 133 -1.89 6.77 -32.91
CA LEU A 133 -0.44 6.69 -33.20
C LEU A 133 0.03 5.27 -33.43
N THR A 134 -0.64 4.26 -32.88
CA THR A 134 -0.28 2.84 -33.11
C THR A 134 -0.33 2.46 -34.59
N ARG A 135 -1.14 3.17 -35.40
CA ARG A 135 -1.28 2.96 -36.83
C ARG A 135 -0.38 3.88 -37.68
N GLN A 136 0.34 4.79 -37.05
CA GLN A 136 1.23 5.71 -37.69
C GLN A 136 2.64 5.10 -37.86
N PRO A 137 3.47 5.62 -38.80
CA PRO A 137 4.87 5.24 -38.93
C PRO A 137 5.63 5.35 -37.60
N VAL A 138 6.62 4.48 -37.41
CA VAL A 138 7.44 4.46 -36.15
C VAL A 138 8.13 5.82 -35.92
N ALA A 139 8.45 6.56 -36.98
CA ALA A 139 8.99 7.91 -36.84
C ALA A 139 8.02 8.87 -36.14
N THR A 140 6.74 8.86 -36.51
CA THR A 140 5.68 9.66 -35.88
C THR A 140 5.45 9.25 -34.42
N GLN A 141 5.50 7.94 -34.14
CA GLN A 141 5.39 7.42 -32.76
C GLN A 141 6.56 7.90 -31.88
N ARG A 142 7.79 7.82 -32.39
CA ARG A 142 8.99 8.33 -31.73
C ARG A 142 8.97 9.84 -31.55
N LEU A 143 8.40 10.57 -32.49
CA LEU A 143 8.26 12.02 -32.41
C LEU A 143 7.33 12.45 -31.29
N PHE A 144 6.21 11.78 -31.10
CA PHE A 144 5.31 12.00 -29.93
C PHE A 144 6.06 11.82 -28.62
N LEU A 145 6.77 10.70 -28.44
CA LEU A 145 7.56 10.45 -27.23
C LEU A 145 8.71 11.45 -27.05
N HIS A 146 9.30 11.91 -28.13
CA HIS A 146 10.31 12.98 -28.08
C HIS A 146 9.71 14.31 -27.59
N TYR A 147 8.55 14.70 -28.08
CA TYR A 147 7.88 15.92 -27.60
C TYR A 147 7.52 15.84 -26.10
N LEU A 148 7.12 14.68 -25.62
CA LEU A 148 6.91 14.50 -24.17
C LEU A 148 8.20 14.67 -23.36
N ARG A 149 9.36 14.21 -23.87
CA ARG A 149 10.67 14.46 -23.23
C ARG A 149 11.05 15.94 -23.19
N LEU A 150 10.77 16.66 -24.27
CA LEU A 150 11.11 18.09 -24.36
C LEU A 150 10.28 18.97 -23.41
N THR A 151 9.14 18.47 -22.95
CA THR A 151 8.28 19.21 -22.03
C THR A 151 8.99 19.57 -20.72
N GLU A 152 9.99 18.79 -20.30
CA GLU A 152 10.75 19.03 -19.07
C GLU A 152 11.90 20.04 -19.24
N GLN A 153 12.65 19.96 -20.32
CA GLN A 153 13.82 20.84 -20.50
C GLN A 153 13.47 22.34 -20.50
N ARG A 154 12.19 22.66 -20.67
CA ARG A 154 11.67 24.02 -20.71
C ARG A 154 11.08 24.51 -19.37
N THR A 155 10.92 23.63 -18.38
CA THR A 155 10.43 24.00 -17.04
C THR A 155 11.51 24.59 -16.13
N THR A 156 12.78 24.44 -16.47
CA THR A 156 13.93 24.89 -15.66
C THR A 156 14.51 26.24 -16.04
N GLN A 157 14.05 26.88 -17.15
CA GLN A 157 14.48 28.22 -17.53
C GLN A 157 13.38 29.26 -17.31
N GLU A 158 13.69 30.34 -16.60
CA GLU A 158 12.82 31.41 -16.09
C GLU A 158 12.03 32.23 -17.14
N SER A 159 12.02 31.89 -18.41
CA SER A 159 11.46 32.77 -19.43
C SER A 159 10.35 32.18 -20.31
N ASN A 160 9.76 31.00 -20.02
CA ASN A 160 8.71 30.46 -20.87
C ASN A 160 7.49 29.93 -20.09
N ARG A 161 6.33 30.51 -20.37
CA ARG A 161 4.99 30.20 -19.86
C ARG A 161 4.47 28.84 -20.34
N PHE A 162 5.16 27.73 -20.06
CA PHE A 162 4.75 26.39 -20.44
C PHE A 162 3.96 25.71 -19.32
N LEU A 163 2.76 25.24 -19.65
CA LEU A 163 1.81 24.55 -18.78
C LEU A 163 1.46 25.31 -17.48
N GLU A 164 0.90 26.50 -17.59
CA GLU A 164 0.17 27.11 -16.47
C GLU A 164 -1.19 26.41 -16.24
N SER A 165 -1.59 25.49 -17.12
CA SER A 165 -2.83 24.71 -17.09
C SER A 165 -2.60 23.25 -16.64
N SER A 166 -3.66 22.54 -16.28
CA SER A 166 -3.65 21.10 -16.10
C SER A 166 -3.79 20.36 -17.42
N LEU A 167 -3.05 19.30 -17.60
CA LEU A 167 -3.05 18.44 -18.78
C LEU A 167 -3.51 17.03 -18.44
N LEU A 168 -4.55 16.53 -19.07
CA LEU A 168 -4.99 15.14 -19.03
C LEU A 168 -4.71 14.49 -20.39
N VAL A 169 -3.93 13.41 -20.41
CA VAL A 169 -3.66 12.65 -21.65
C VAL A 169 -4.31 11.28 -21.56
N TRP A 170 -5.20 10.97 -22.50
CA TRP A 170 -5.84 9.66 -22.61
C TRP A 170 -4.95 8.71 -23.41
N VAL A 171 -4.56 7.58 -22.79
CA VAL A 171 -3.67 6.58 -23.37
C VAL A 171 -4.19 5.15 -23.17
N PRO A 172 -4.04 4.23 -24.13
CA PRO A 172 -4.18 2.80 -23.85
C PRO A 172 -2.92 2.26 -23.15
N ARG A 173 -3.02 1.12 -22.47
CA ARG A 173 -1.89 0.50 -21.71
C ARG A 173 -0.58 0.38 -22.49
N PRO A 174 -0.56 -0.03 -23.77
CA PRO A 174 0.70 -0.09 -24.53
C PRO A 174 1.41 1.28 -24.64
N TRP A 175 0.66 2.36 -24.80
CA TRP A 175 1.23 3.71 -24.83
C TRP A 175 1.65 4.22 -23.45
N LEU A 176 0.95 3.81 -22.38
CA LEU A 176 1.40 4.07 -21.01
C LEU A 176 2.80 3.50 -20.79
N HIS A 177 3.02 2.22 -21.14
CA HIS A 177 4.35 1.60 -21.02
C HIS A 177 5.40 2.26 -21.91
N ALA A 178 5.03 2.64 -23.15
CA ALA A 178 5.93 3.37 -24.03
C ALA A 178 6.35 4.73 -23.45
N ILE A 179 5.44 5.45 -22.80
CA ILE A 179 5.73 6.72 -22.10
C ILE A 179 6.65 6.48 -20.92
N GLN A 180 6.37 5.48 -20.09
CA GLN A 180 7.20 5.11 -18.93
C GLN A 180 8.65 4.83 -19.34
N GLN A 181 8.85 4.02 -20.39
CA GLN A 181 10.18 3.62 -20.85
C GLN A 181 10.90 4.71 -21.62
N SER A 182 10.18 5.43 -22.47
CA SER A 182 10.78 6.33 -23.45
C SER A 182 10.75 7.81 -23.05
N ALA A 183 9.94 8.23 -22.11
CA ALA A 183 9.85 9.60 -21.58
C ALA A 183 9.81 9.60 -20.05
N PRO A 184 10.86 9.08 -19.37
CA PRO A 184 10.83 8.85 -17.92
C PRO A 184 10.67 10.14 -17.13
N GLN A 185 11.11 11.25 -17.65
CA GLN A 185 11.02 12.54 -16.97
C GLN A 185 9.61 13.13 -17.08
N PHE A 186 8.95 13.04 -18.22
CA PHE A 186 7.54 13.36 -18.34
C PHE A 186 6.70 12.46 -17.41
N TRP A 187 7.07 11.19 -17.32
CA TRP A 187 6.47 10.25 -16.38
C TRP A 187 6.64 10.70 -14.90
N ARG A 188 7.80 11.26 -14.54
CA ARG A 188 8.05 11.81 -13.19
C ARG A 188 7.24 13.07 -12.88
N CYS A 189 6.93 13.87 -13.88
CA CYS A 189 6.13 15.09 -13.72
C CYS A 189 4.63 14.81 -13.60
N ARG A 190 4.16 13.55 -13.74
CA ARG A 190 2.75 13.22 -13.62
C ARG A 190 2.25 13.45 -12.21
N THR A 191 1.06 14.02 -12.11
CA THR A 191 0.35 14.21 -10.85
C THR A 191 -0.46 12.97 -10.48
N GLY A 192 -1.02 12.26 -11.48
CA GLY A 192 -1.80 11.07 -11.25
C GLY A 192 -2.06 10.22 -12.49
N VAL A 193 -2.40 8.94 -12.25
CA VAL A 193 -2.82 7.98 -13.27
C VAL A 193 -4.19 7.42 -12.89
N PHE A 194 -5.13 7.46 -13.83
CA PHE A 194 -6.52 7.02 -13.65
C PHE A 194 -6.81 5.88 -14.63
N THR A 195 -6.95 4.66 -14.12
CA THR A 195 -7.15 3.46 -14.95
C THR A 195 -8.61 3.05 -14.98
N PHE A 196 -9.19 3.03 -16.17
CA PHE A 196 -10.57 2.58 -16.42
C PHE A 196 -10.56 1.13 -16.88
N ALA A 197 -11.45 0.32 -16.31
CA ALA A 197 -11.64 -1.08 -16.67
C ALA A 197 -12.64 -1.20 -17.84
N GLY A 198 -12.26 -1.91 -18.89
CA GLY A 198 -13.09 -2.16 -20.07
C GLY A 198 -12.42 -3.20 -20.97
N GLU A 199 -13.19 -3.74 -21.92
CA GLU A 199 -12.65 -4.70 -22.88
C GLU A 199 -11.77 -3.98 -23.92
N PRO A 200 -10.52 -4.46 -24.14
CA PRO A 200 -9.63 -3.85 -25.11
C PRO A 200 -10.23 -3.84 -26.50
N THR A 201 -10.33 -2.66 -27.12
CA THR A 201 -10.74 -2.56 -28.51
C THR A 201 -9.65 -3.11 -29.43
N PRO A 202 -9.92 -4.13 -30.28
CA PRO A 202 -8.88 -4.75 -31.10
C PRO A 202 -8.18 -3.76 -32.04
N THR A 203 -6.92 -3.52 -31.81
CA THR A 203 -6.02 -2.82 -32.74
C THR A 203 -5.19 -3.86 -33.47
N ALA A 204 -5.32 -3.96 -34.78
CA ALA A 204 -4.67 -4.84 -35.75
C ALA A 204 -3.64 -5.90 -35.27
N LYS A 205 -3.73 -7.14 -35.80
CA LYS A 205 -2.88 -8.31 -35.53
C LYS A 205 -1.39 -7.99 -35.67
N THR A 206 -0.63 -8.18 -34.58
CA THR A 206 0.84 -8.19 -34.57
C THR A 206 1.39 -9.53 -35.03
N LYS A 207 2.36 -9.51 -35.92
CA LYS A 207 3.17 -10.66 -36.31
C LYS A 207 4.14 -11.00 -35.16
N SER A 208 4.27 -12.30 -34.87
CA SER A 208 5.15 -12.88 -33.85
C SER A 208 6.62 -12.50 -34.06
N SER A 209 7.33 -12.10 -33.01
CA SER A 209 8.77 -11.91 -32.99
C SER A 209 9.51 -13.13 -32.44
N GLU A 210 10.67 -13.34 -33.03
CA GLU A 210 11.60 -14.44 -32.88
C GLU A 210 12.27 -14.52 -31.50
N ARG A 211 12.62 -15.77 -31.15
CA ARG A 211 13.41 -16.14 -29.97
C ARG A 211 14.85 -15.68 -30.08
N VAL A 212 15.39 -15.12 -29.01
CA VAL A 212 16.83 -14.91 -28.81
C VAL A 212 17.38 -15.98 -27.89
N SER A 213 18.52 -16.54 -28.29
CA SER A 213 19.24 -17.66 -27.68
C SER A 213 19.97 -17.29 -26.40
N SER A 214 20.01 -18.25 -25.50
CA SER A 214 20.73 -18.26 -24.21
C SER A 214 22.25 -18.32 -24.38
N GLN A 215 22.99 -17.51 -23.62
CA GLN A 215 24.43 -17.71 -23.36
C GLN A 215 24.61 -18.43 -22.00
N GLU A 216 25.53 -19.38 -22.00
CA GLU A 216 25.97 -20.13 -20.83
C GLU A 216 26.73 -19.23 -19.84
N VAL A 217 26.43 -19.36 -18.53
CA VAL A 217 27.08 -18.67 -17.42
C VAL A 217 27.80 -19.67 -16.53
N ASP A 218 29.00 -19.33 -16.13
CA ASP A 218 29.96 -20.11 -15.33
C ASP A 218 29.43 -20.42 -13.91
N LEU A 219 29.34 -21.69 -13.58
CA LEU A 219 28.68 -22.24 -12.37
C LEU A 219 29.47 -22.10 -11.06
N GLY A 220 30.76 -21.80 -11.09
CA GLY A 220 31.62 -21.84 -9.91
C GLY A 220 31.48 -20.66 -8.92
N ASN A 221 31.06 -19.50 -9.39
CA ASN A 221 30.84 -18.32 -8.54
C ASN A 221 29.39 -18.17 -8.07
N LEU A 222 28.47 -18.94 -8.66
CA LEU A 222 27.04 -18.89 -8.36
C LEU A 222 26.71 -19.59 -7.03
N GLU A 223 27.41 -20.68 -6.68
CA GLU A 223 27.16 -21.44 -5.44
C GLU A 223 27.36 -20.62 -4.15
N LYS A 224 28.33 -19.70 -4.13
CA LYS A 224 28.54 -18.82 -2.95
C LYS A 224 27.51 -17.70 -2.85
N SER A 225 26.99 -17.21 -3.95
CA SER A 225 25.94 -16.18 -4.00
C SER A 225 24.59 -16.77 -3.60
N ILE A 226 24.23 -17.93 -4.13
CA ILE A 226 22.94 -18.60 -3.88
C ILE A 226 22.82 -19.06 -2.42
N LEU A 227 23.91 -19.49 -1.79
CA LEU A 227 23.91 -19.88 -0.37
C LEU A 227 23.67 -18.68 0.56
N ASN A 228 24.20 -17.50 0.20
CA ASN A 228 23.98 -16.29 0.97
C ASN A 228 22.55 -15.75 0.79
N ASP A 229 21.99 -15.85 -0.43
CA ASP A 229 20.63 -15.41 -0.71
C ASP A 229 19.54 -16.32 -0.11
N ALA A 230 19.86 -17.62 0.08
CA ALA A 230 18.94 -18.59 0.70
C ALA A 230 18.84 -18.48 2.23
N ILE A 231 19.82 -17.83 2.89
CA ILE A 231 19.89 -17.68 4.34
C ILE A 231 19.75 -16.19 4.73
N LEU A 232 18.66 -15.57 4.29
CA LEU A 232 18.31 -14.22 4.71
C LEU A 232 17.41 -14.28 5.96
N PRO A 233 17.59 -13.38 6.94
CA PRO A 233 16.60 -13.21 7.98
C PRO A 233 15.29 -12.76 7.39
N GLY A 234 14.18 -13.09 8.03
CA GLY A 234 12.88 -12.50 7.73
C GLY A 234 13.00 -10.97 7.76
N GLY A 235 12.23 -10.29 6.91
CA GLY A 235 12.30 -8.85 6.75
C GLY A 235 12.12 -8.08 8.06
N ILE A 236 12.40 -6.79 8.02
CA ILE A 236 12.09 -5.87 9.11
C ILE A 236 10.57 -5.78 9.25
N ASP A 237 10.08 -5.83 10.49
CA ASP A 237 8.65 -5.70 10.78
C ASP A 237 8.20 -4.28 10.46
N SER A 238 7.33 -4.16 9.49
CA SER A 238 6.69 -2.92 9.05
C SER A 238 5.25 -2.77 9.57
N GLU A 239 4.83 -3.62 10.53
CA GLU A 239 3.43 -3.69 10.97
C GLU A 239 2.91 -2.42 11.67
N ASP A 240 3.81 -1.53 12.10
CA ASP A 240 3.46 -0.27 12.75
C ASP A 240 3.86 0.97 11.93
N ALA A 241 3.53 1.00 10.65
CA ALA A 241 3.33 2.28 10.00
C ALA A 241 2.07 2.90 10.62
N SER A 242 2.24 3.54 11.80
CA SER A 242 1.13 4.21 12.47
C SER A 242 0.72 5.42 11.64
N PHE A 243 -0.39 5.29 10.92
CA PHE A 243 -1.05 6.43 10.31
C PHE A 243 -1.70 7.26 11.41
N ASP A 244 -1.42 8.56 11.38
CA ASP A 244 -2.02 9.51 12.31
C ASP A 244 -3.28 10.13 11.69
N PHE A 245 -4.44 9.73 12.20
CA PHE A 245 -5.68 10.48 12.00
C PHE A 245 -5.72 11.70 12.93
N GLN A 246 -6.48 12.71 12.57
CA GLN A 246 -6.74 13.86 13.42
C GLN A 246 -7.54 13.41 14.66
N ARG A 247 -6.97 13.55 15.87
CA ARG A 247 -7.75 13.37 17.10
C ARG A 247 -8.71 14.56 17.25
N THR A 248 -10.01 14.31 17.18
CA THR A 248 -11.00 15.29 17.63
C THR A 248 -10.91 15.38 19.16
N GLU A 249 -10.31 16.46 19.66
CA GLU A 249 -10.35 16.78 21.07
C GLU A 249 -11.80 17.11 21.47
N GLN A 250 -12.50 16.17 22.11
CA GLN A 250 -13.64 16.53 22.94
C GLN A 250 -13.11 17.05 24.28
N PRO A 251 -13.64 18.14 24.84
CA PRO A 251 -13.20 18.65 26.13
C PRO A 251 -13.57 17.65 27.23
N VAL A 252 -12.58 16.90 27.69
CA VAL A 252 -12.75 15.98 28.83
C VAL A 252 -12.80 16.78 30.09
N ASN A 253 -14.00 16.90 30.67
CA ASN A 253 -14.21 17.41 32.02
C ASN A 253 -13.53 16.43 33.01
N ARG A 254 -12.34 16.79 33.52
CA ARG A 254 -11.64 16.07 34.56
C ARG A 254 -12.31 16.31 35.92
N SER A 255 -13.10 15.36 36.36
CA SER A 255 -13.38 15.21 37.79
C SER A 255 -12.75 13.91 38.30
N HIS A 256 -11.69 14.06 39.09
CA HIS A 256 -11.02 12.96 39.78
C HIS A 256 -11.95 12.22 40.73
N LYS A 257 -12.09 10.90 40.57
CA LYS A 257 -12.27 9.97 41.70
C LYS A 257 -11.60 8.63 41.37
N LYS A 258 -10.51 8.36 42.11
CA LYS A 258 -9.86 7.04 42.22
C LYS A 258 -10.86 6.01 42.76
N LYS A 259 -10.94 4.84 42.13
CA LYS A 259 -11.39 3.59 42.77
C LYS A 259 -10.48 2.45 42.33
N GLU A 260 -9.95 1.76 43.34
CA GLU A 260 -9.11 0.56 43.26
C GLU A 260 -9.91 -0.66 42.75
N PRO A 261 -9.22 -1.65 42.11
CA PRO A 261 -9.87 -2.84 41.58
C PRO A 261 -10.03 -3.95 42.65
N LYS A 262 -11.18 -4.63 42.64
CA LYS A 262 -11.41 -5.87 43.37
C LYS A 262 -11.36 -7.09 42.42
N PRO A 263 -10.96 -8.27 42.95
CA PRO A 263 -10.59 -9.41 42.11
C PRO A 263 -11.78 -10.27 41.68
N LEU A 264 -11.64 -10.91 40.50
CA LEU A 264 -12.55 -11.91 39.93
C LEU A 264 -12.54 -13.19 40.77
N LYS A 265 -13.74 -13.73 41.06
CA LYS A 265 -13.94 -15.13 41.36
C LYS A 265 -14.63 -15.84 40.22
N SER A 266 -14.06 -17.00 39.90
CA SER A 266 -14.57 -18.00 38.99
C SER A 266 -15.80 -18.73 39.54
N GLU A 267 -16.79 -19.05 38.68
CA GLU A 267 -17.59 -20.27 38.83
C GLU A 267 -18.14 -20.75 37.50
N LEU A 268 -17.88 -22.03 37.26
CA LEU A 268 -18.37 -22.89 36.17
C LEU A 268 -19.79 -23.42 36.53
N LEU A 269 -20.48 -23.88 35.44
CA LEU A 269 -21.48 -24.98 35.33
C LEU A 269 -22.70 -24.53 34.54
N ALA A 270 -22.92 -24.98 33.34
CA ALA A 270 -23.29 -26.28 32.76
C ALA A 270 -24.82 -26.44 32.57
N VAL A 271 -25.18 -26.74 31.33
CA VAL A 271 -26.23 -27.68 30.83
C VAL A 271 -27.72 -27.31 30.90
N GLY A 272 -28.38 -27.39 29.74
CA GLY A 272 -29.76 -27.88 29.64
C GLY A 272 -30.69 -27.17 28.66
N LEU A 273 -30.86 -27.70 27.45
CA LEU A 273 -32.11 -27.68 26.67
C LEU A 273 -33.08 -28.73 27.23
N PRO A 274 -34.43 -28.71 27.09
CA PRO A 274 -35.09 -28.65 25.79
C PRO A 274 -36.52 -28.01 25.72
N SER A 275 -36.95 -27.74 24.50
CA SER A 275 -38.27 -27.98 23.84
C SER A 275 -39.60 -27.72 24.59
N ASP A 276 -40.49 -27.01 23.91
CA ASP A 276 -41.84 -27.39 23.42
C ASP A 276 -42.84 -26.24 23.44
N GLU A 277 -43.44 -26.01 22.29
CA GLU A 277 -44.74 -25.33 22.12
C GLU A 277 -45.90 -26.19 22.72
N PRO A 278 -47.20 -25.77 22.79
CA PRO A 278 -47.92 -24.76 22.03
C PRO A 278 -49.17 -24.07 22.70
N ALA A 279 -49.72 -23.13 21.92
CA ALA A 279 -51.17 -22.92 21.73
C ALA A 279 -52.04 -22.03 22.66
N SER A 280 -52.55 -21.01 22.02
CA SER A 280 -53.98 -20.63 21.83
C SER A 280 -54.71 -19.77 22.84
N ARG A 281 -55.35 -18.80 22.24
CA ARG A 281 -56.72 -18.22 22.39
C ARG A 281 -56.86 -16.80 22.87
N GLU A 282 -57.16 -15.95 21.87
CA GLU A 282 -58.40 -15.14 21.70
C GLU A 282 -58.89 -14.32 22.90
N THR A 283 -58.98 -13.01 22.70
CA THR A 283 -60.25 -12.33 22.47
C THR A 283 -60.08 -10.84 22.11
N SER A 284 -60.82 -10.47 21.10
CA SER A 284 -61.14 -9.19 20.51
C SER A 284 -61.51 -8.03 21.45
N ARG A 285 -61.11 -6.82 21.08
CA ARG A 285 -62.01 -5.63 21.05
C ARG A 285 -61.51 -4.61 20.07
N GLU A 286 -62.33 -4.40 19.04
CA GLU A 286 -62.26 -3.30 18.10
C GLU A 286 -62.39 -1.93 18.75
N THR A 287 -61.59 -0.98 18.35
CA THR A 287 -61.93 0.42 18.26
C THR A 287 -61.29 1.02 17.03
N ASN A 288 -62.11 1.31 16.04
CA ASN A 288 -61.77 2.04 14.85
C ASN A 288 -61.13 3.41 15.16
N ARG A 289 -59.94 3.64 14.60
CA ARG A 289 -59.49 4.96 14.18
C ARG A 289 -58.85 4.82 12.81
N GLU A 290 -59.53 5.29 11.81
CA GLU A 290 -59.02 5.55 10.48
C GLU A 290 -57.87 6.53 10.61
N THR A 291 -56.65 6.08 10.42
CA THR A 291 -55.47 6.89 10.04
C THR A 291 -55.07 6.47 8.63
N SER A 292 -55.12 7.42 7.72
CA SER A 292 -54.73 7.32 6.35
C SER A 292 -53.33 6.75 6.23
N ASN A 293 -53.19 5.46 5.85
CA ASN A 293 -51.93 4.87 5.43
C ASN A 293 -51.59 5.35 4.03
N ALA A 294 -50.79 6.42 3.94
CA ALA A 294 -49.93 6.59 2.78
C ALA A 294 -48.87 5.47 2.83
N PRO A 295 -48.55 4.80 1.70
CA PRO A 295 -47.52 3.76 1.71
C PRO A 295 -46.20 4.36 2.24
N GLU A 296 -45.60 3.76 3.27
CA GLU A 296 -44.27 4.16 3.72
C GLU A 296 -43.33 4.04 2.53
N LYS A 297 -42.76 5.17 2.12
CA LYS A 297 -41.70 5.20 1.10
C LYS A 297 -40.57 4.28 1.54
N SER A 298 -40.02 3.53 0.61
CA SER A 298 -38.82 2.72 0.89
C SER A 298 -37.73 3.61 1.50
N PRO A 299 -36.85 3.09 2.37
CA PRO A 299 -35.76 3.89 2.95
C PRO A 299 -34.95 4.67 1.90
N LEU A 300 -34.75 4.11 0.72
CA LEU A 300 -34.07 4.76 -0.42
C LEU A 300 -34.85 5.90 -1.06
N GLU A 301 -36.19 5.86 -1.01
CA GLU A 301 -37.04 6.93 -1.59
C GLU A 301 -37.15 8.15 -0.67
N ARG A 302 -36.66 8.08 0.56
CA ARG A 302 -36.62 9.21 1.49
C ARG A 302 -35.49 10.19 1.17
N PHE A 303 -34.40 9.69 0.56
CA PHE A 303 -33.21 10.47 0.21
C PHE A 303 -33.21 10.78 -1.30
N THR A 304 -33.48 12.02 -1.65
CA THR A 304 -33.65 12.45 -3.05
C THR A 304 -32.45 13.24 -3.58
N HIS A 305 -31.68 13.84 -2.68
CA HIS A 305 -30.55 14.72 -2.99
C HIS A 305 -29.19 14.02 -2.76
N ILE A 306 -29.14 13.08 -1.82
CA ILE A 306 -27.94 12.29 -1.53
C ILE A 306 -27.81 11.17 -2.58
N THR A 307 -26.58 10.82 -2.94
CA THR A 307 -26.31 9.73 -3.90
C THR A 307 -26.83 8.39 -3.34
N LYS A 308 -27.56 7.62 -4.16
CA LYS A 308 -28.11 6.33 -3.74
C LYS A 308 -27.04 5.38 -3.22
N GLU A 309 -25.85 5.41 -3.83
CA GLU A 309 -24.70 4.61 -3.41
C GLU A 309 -24.31 4.90 -1.95
N LEU A 310 -24.22 6.17 -1.57
CA LEU A 310 -23.90 6.55 -0.19
C LEU A 310 -24.97 6.08 0.80
N VAL A 311 -26.26 6.25 0.42
CA VAL A 311 -27.37 5.80 1.26
C VAL A 311 -27.36 4.29 1.44
N GLU A 312 -27.18 3.51 0.37
CA GLU A 312 -27.11 2.04 0.40
C GLU A 312 -25.95 1.56 1.30
N LEU A 313 -24.78 2.14 1.15
CA LEU A 313 -23.60 1.80 1.98
C LEU A 313 -23.83 2.12 3.46
N VAL A 314 -24.42 3.28 3.77
CA VAL A 314 -24.73 3.64 5.16
C VAL A 314 -25.77 2.69 5.74
N LEU A 315 -26.84 2.36 5.00
CA LEU A 315 -27.88 1.42 5.47
C LEU A 315 -27.29 0.02 5.71
N ALA A 316 -26.33 -0.43 4.91
CA ALA A 316 -25.65 -1.71 5.08
C ALA A 316 -24.76 -1.78 6.35
N THR A 317 -24.42 -0.64 6.94
CA THR A 317 -23.52 -0.54 8.13
C THR A 317 -24.21 -0.06 9.39
N LEU A 318 -25.55 -0.04 9.44
CA LEU A 318 -26.32 0.45 10.61
C LEU A 318 -26.17 -0.44 11.86
N ASP A 319 -25.93 -1.73 11.67
CA ASP A 319 -25.82 -2.71 12.77
C ASP A 319 -24.52 -2.57 13.58
N THR A 320 -23.56 -1.77 13.11
CA THR A 320 -22.29 -1.56 13.77
C THR A 320 -22.26 -0.20 14.48
N ARG A 321 -21.73 -0.15 15.70
CA ARG A 321 -21.55 1.09 16.49
C ARG A 321 -20.13 1.17 17.05
N ALA A 322 -19.59 2.39 17.07
CA ALA A 322 -18.31 2.69 17.72
C ALA A 322 -18.51 3.09 19.20
N GLU A 323 -17.51 2.83 20.06
CA GLU A 323 -17.49 3.42 21.40
C GLU A 323 -17.42 4.96 21.30
N GLY A 324 -18.31 5.65 22.01
CA GLY A 324 -18.39 7.12 21.95
C GLY A 324 -19.21 7.68 20.80
N GLU A 325 -19.85 6.84 19.97
CA GLU A 325 -20.76 7.27 18.92
C GLU A 325 -22.02 7.90 19.53
N THR A 326 -22.15 9.23 19.37
CA THR A 326 -23.26 10.02 19.94
C THR A 326 -24.47 10.11 19.01
N THR A 327 -24.26 9.94 17.70
CA THR A 327 -25.28 10.11 16.66
C THR A 327 -25.20 8.96 15.67
N SER A 328 -26.33 8.35 15.32
CA SER A 328 -26.31 7.29 14.31
C SER A 328 -26.07 7.85 12.89
N PRO A 329 -25.45 7.05 11.99
CA PRO A 329 -25.22 7.49 10.59
C PRO A 329 -26.50 7.87 9.86
N GLN A 330 -27.60 7.19 10.15
CA GLN A 330 -28.90 7.49 9.55
C GLN A 330 -29.38 8.89 9.91
N VAL A 331 -29.24 9.32 11.17
CA VAL A 331 -29.62 10.67 11.62
C VAL A 331 -28.79 11.73 10.89
N ILE A 332 -27.50 11.46 10.67
CA ILE A 332 -26.62 12.38 9.92
C ILE A 332 -27.06 12.46 8.45
N LEU A 333 -27.45 11.34 7.81
CA LEU A 333 -28.00 11.36 6.45
C LEU A 333 -29.31 12.18 6.38
N GLU A 334 -30.21 12.01 7.39
CA GLU A 334 -31.45 12.78 7.47
C GLU A 334 -31.17 14.29 7.63
N GLU A 335 -30.17 14.67 8.46
CA GLU A 335 -29.69 16.04 8.60
C GLU A 335 -29.17 16.59 7.24
N ILE A 336 -28.36 15.82 6.50
CA ILE A 336 -27.83 16.23 5.20
C ILE A 336 -28.96 16.40 4.17
N GLU A 337 -29.91 15.47 4.09
CA GLU A 337 -31.06 15.55 3.17
C GLU A 337 -31.92 16.77 3.49
N GLU A 338 -32.12 17.08 4.79
CA GLU A 338 -32.83 18.28 5.22
C GLU A 338 -32.11 19.57 4.80
N LEU A 339 -30.77 19.62 4.93
CA LEU A 339 -29.95 20.75 4.48
C LEU A 339 -30.07 20.95 2.97
N HIS A 340 -30.05 19.89 2.17
CA HIS A 340 -30.27 19.96 0.73
C HIS A 340 -31.68 20.48 0.38
N SER A 341 -32.70 19.94 1.05
CA SER A 341 -34.11 20.33 0.83
C SER A 341 -34.34 21.79 1.16
N LYS A 342 -33.70 22.33 2.20
CA LYS A 342 -33.75 23.74 2.61
C LYS A 342 -32.87 24.65 1.76
N LYS A 343 -32.09 24.11 0.80
CA LYS A 343 -31.06 24.83 0.05
C LYS A 343 -30.11 25.61 0.95
N ALA A 344 -29.65 24.95 2.01
CA ALA A 344 -28.71 25.52 2.98
C ALA A 344 -27.40 25.99 2.31
N GLU A 345 -26.66 26.82 3.01
CA GLU A 345 -25.34 27.29 2.55
C GLU A 345 -24.39 26.12 2.32
N GLN A 346 -23.48 26.26 1.35
CA GLN A 346 -22.53 25.21 0.98
C GLN A 346 -21.66 24.75 2.15
N GLU A 347 -21.24 25.67 3.01
CA GLU A 347 -20.48 25.39 4.23
C GLU A 347 -21.25 24.44 5.19
N SER A 348 -22.57 24.62 5.34
CA SER A 348 -23.39 23.74 6.18
C SER A 348 -23.50 22.33 5.61
N LEU A 349 -23.60 22.20 4.28
CA LEU A 349 -23.57 20.90 3.59
C LEU A 349 -22.22 20.21 3.75
N ALA A 350 -21.12 20.96 3.55
CA ALA A 350 -19.76 20.46 3.76
C ALA A 350 -19.57 19.90 5.18
N LEU A 351 -20.02 20.64 6.20
CA LEU A 351 -19.96 20.19 7.61
C LEU A 351 -20.82 18.93 7.87
N GLY A 352 -21.99 18.82 7.24
CA GLY A 352 -22.82 17.61 7.34
C GLY A 352 -22.11 16.37 6.80
N TYR A 353 -21.57 16.45 5.60
CA TYR A 353 -20.80 15.37 4.99
C TYR A 353 -19.50 15.07 5.75
N GLN A 354 -18.80 16.09 6.23
CA GLN A 354 -17.60 15.90 7.06
C GLN A 354 -17.94 15.18 8.38
N LYS A 355 -19.08 15.51 9.02
CA LYS A 355 -19.57 14.83 10.23
C LYS A 355 -19.79 13.33 9.97
N LEU A 356 -20.35 12.98 8.80
CA LEU A 356 -20.51 11.58 8.38
C LEU A 356 -19.13 10.91 8.17
N GLY A 357 -18.22 11.55 7.45
CA GLY A 357 -16.85 11.06 7.24
C GLY A 357 -16.10 10.82 8.56
N ASN A 358 -16.18 11.77 9.50
CA ASN A 358 -15.55 11.66 10.82
C ASN A 358 -16.13 10.50 11.64
N LEU A 359 -17.44 10.25 11.56
CA LEU A 359 -18.08 9.13 12.24
C LEU A 359 -17.51 7.79 11.73
N TYR A 360 -17.45 7.62 10.40
CA TYR A 360 -16.92 6.37 9.85
C TYR A 360 -15.42 6.23 10.06
N ARG A 361 -14.65 7.32 10.05
CA ARG A 361 -13.26 7.32 10.46
C ARG A 361 -13.09 6.80 11.90
N LEU A 362 -13.92 7.28 12.84
CA LEU A 362 -13.91 6.79 14.22
C LEU A 362 -14.19 5.27 14.30
N ARG A 363 -15.17 4.77 13.54
CA ARG A 363 -15.46 3.34 13.43
C ARG A 363 -14.27 2.54 12.92
N ILE A 364 -13.60 3.04 11.88
CA ILE A 364 -12.41 2.44 11.28
C ILE A 364 -11.25 2.40 12.30
N GLU A 365 -11.01 3.48 13.03
CA GLU A 365 -10.00 3.55 14.11
C GLU A 365 -10.24 2.53 15.23
N GLN A 366 -11.50 2.16 15.47
CA GLN A 366 -11.89 1.14 16.44
C GLN A 366 -11.94 -0.30 15.88
N GLY A 367 -11.38 -0.50 14.67
CA GLY A 367 -11.24 -1.81 14.06
C GLY A 367 -12.39 -2.24 13.14
N GLN A 368 -13.35 -1.36 12.85
CA GLN A 368 -14.46 -1.63 11.90
C GLN A 368 -14.06 -1.18 10.47
N SER A 369 -12.92 -1.65 10.00
CA SER A 369 -12.33 -1.27 8.70
C SER A 369 -12.79 -2.17 7.54
N ASN A 370 -14.10 -2.48 7.47
CA ASN A 370 -14.66 -3.17 6.31
C ASN A 370 -14.75 -2.24 5.09
N LEU A 371 -14.93 -2.81 3.90
CA LEU A 371 -14.94 -2.07 2.64
C LEU A 371 -16.04 -1.00 2.61
N GLU A 372 -17.23 -1.32 3.12
CA GLU A 372 -18.37 -0.42 3.17
C GLU A 372 -18.07 0.82 4.02
N SER A 373 -17.50 0.64 5.22
CA SER A 373 -17.12 1.74 6.12
C SER A 373 -16.07 2.65 5.48
N LEU A 374 -15.06 2.07 4.82
CA LEU A 374 -14.04 2.82 4.08
C LEU A 374 -14.67 3.64 2.95
N MET A 375 -15.57 3.03 2.17
CA MET A 375 -16.24 3.71 1.05
C MET A 375 -17.14 4.84 1.52
N VAL A 376 -17.91 4.66 2.60
CA VAL A 376 -18.74 5.75 3.17
C VAL A 376 -17.86 6.93 3.60
N ALA A 377 -16.76 6.68 4.33
CA ALA A 377 -15.85 7.74 4.75
C ALA A 377 -15.26 8.50 3.55
N ILE A 378 -14.83 7.77 2.52
CA ILE A 378 -14.25 8.36 1.30
C ILE A 378 -15.27 9.24 0.58
N ILE A 379 -16.48 8.71 0.31
CA ILE A 379 -17.51 9.45 -0.39
C ILE A 379 -17.92 10.69 0.40
N ALA A 380 -18.13 10.54 1.71
CA ALA A 380 -18.51 11.64 2.58
C ALA A 380 -17.47 12.77 2.59
N TYR A 381 -16.17 12.44 2.71
CA TYR A 381 -15.12 13.46 2.66
C TYR A 381 -14.96 14.10 1.28
N GLN A 382 -15.16 13.34 0.20
CA GLN A 382 -15.15 13.90 -1.16
C GLN A 382 -16.30 14.87 -1.40
N GLU A 383 -17.51 14.54 -0.91
CA GLU A 383 -18.66 15.46 -0.97
C GLU A 383 -18.41 16.70 -0.11
N ALA A 384 -17.85 16.56 1.11
CA ALA A 384 -17.52 17.68 1.97
C ALA A 384 -16.59 18.69 1.26
N ILE A 385 -15.51 18.22 0.63
CA ILE A 385 -14.59 19.09 -0.14
C ILE A 385 -15.30 19.71 -1.36
N THR A 386 -16.25 18.99 -2.00
CA THR A 386 -16.96 19.50 -3.16
C THR A 386 -17.83 20.71 -2.82
N TYR A 387 -18.39 20.76 -1.61
CA TYR A 387 -19.20 21.87 -1.13
C TYR A 387 -18.37 23.02 -0.56
N ASP A 388 -17.23 22.75 0.09
CA ASP A 388 -16.32 23.79 0.61
C ASP A 388 -14.85 23.45 0.38
N GLU A 389 -14.32 23.89 -0.76
CA GLU A 389 -12.92 23.70 -1.17
C GLU A 389 -11.92 24.60 -0.40
N VAL A 390 -12.40 25.61 0.32
CA VAL A 390 -11.57 26.65 0.93
C VAL A 390 -11.51 26.55 2.45
N SER A 391 -12.26 25.59 3.02
CA SER A 391 -12.29 25.36 4.47
C SER A 391 -10.88 25.14 5.04
N PRO A 392 -10.57 25.72 6.20
CA PRO A 392 -9.31 25.43 6.91
C PRO A 392 -9.11 23.95 7.24
N GLN A 393 -10.15 23.13 7.19
CA GLN A 393 -10.13 21.70 7.50
C GLN A 393 -9.80 20.83 6.26
N VAL A 394 -9.82 21.40 5.06
CA VAL A 394 -9.52 20.65 3.81
C VAL A 394 -8.17 19.94 3.85
N PRO A 395 -7.07 20.52 4.36
CA PRO A 395 -5.81 19.77 4.47
C PRO A 395 -5.91 18.50 5.31
N ASP A 396 -6.66 18.55 6.42
CA ASP A 396 -6.86 17.39 7.30
C ASP A 396 -7.76 16.34 6.63
N ILE A 397 -8.82 16.76 5.95
CA ILE A 397 -9.70 15.85 5.18
C ILE A 397 -8.91 15.16 4.05
N LEU A 398 -8.03 15.89 3.36
CA LEU A 398 -7.17 15.31 2.31
C LEU A 398 -6.17 14.30 2.90
N ASN A 399 -5.61 14.58 4.07
CA ASN A 399 -4.80 13.60 4.79
C ASN A 399 -5.60 12.33 5.12
N ASP A 400 -6.80 12.48 5.65
CA ASP A 400 -7.65 11.36 6.02
C ASP A 400 -8.10 10.56 4.78
N LEU A 401 -8.41 11.23 3.65
CA LEU A 401 -8.63 10.57 2.37
C LEU A 401 -7.41 9.76 1.92
N GLY A 402 -6.21 10.33 2.00
CA GLY A 402 -4.98 9.61 1.72
C GLY A 402 -4.84 8.35 2.57
N THR A 403 -5.15 8.44 3.86
CA THR A 403 -5.10 7.31 4.79
C THR A 403 -6.16 6.25 4.46
N LEU A 404 -7.39 6.65 4.12
CA LEU A 404 -8.46 5.73 3.72
C LEU A 404 -8.10 4.97 2.43
N TYR A 405 -7.50 5.65 1.44
CA TYR A 405 -7.02 5.01 0.22
C TYR A 405 -5.85 4.04 0.47
N TRP A 406 -4.95 4.38 1.39
CA TRP A 406 -3.92 3.45 1.84
C TRP A 406 -4.53 2.22 2.56
N MET A 407 -5.60 2.40 3.35
CA MET A 407 -6.30 1.27 3.99
C MET A 407 -7.01 0.39 2.96
N LEU A 408 -7.57 0.94 1.88
CA LEU A 408 -8.09 0.16 0.76
C LEU A 408 -7.04 -0.74 0.11
N TYR A 409 -5.79 -0.29 0.01
CA TYR A 409 -4.68 -1.13 -0.44
C TYR A 409 -4.46 -2.35 0.46
N ARG A 410 -4.66 -2.20 1.77
CA ARG A 410 -4.47 -3.29 2.75
C ARG A 410 -5.68 -4.21 2.92
N THR A 411 -6.88 -3.78 2.55
CA THR A 411 -8.04 -4.66 2.43
C THR A 411 -7.93 -5.47 1.15
N PRO A 412 -8.02 -6.80 1.18
CA PRO A 412 -7.73 -7.59 -0.01
C PRO A 412 -8.88 -7.59 -1.03
N PRO A 413 -8.87 -6.67 -1.97
CA PRO A 413 -9.34 -6.94 -3.30
C PRO A 413 -8.12 -7.05 -4.21
N ASN A 414 -8.19 -7.82 -5.25
CA ASN A 414 -7.23 -8.13 -6.30
C ASN A 414 -5.87 -7.40 -6.26
N SER A 415 -4.78 -8.16 -6.20
CA SER A 415 -3.39 -7.67 -6.17
C SER A 415 -2.99 -6.69 -7.28
N GLU A 416 -3.77 -6.59 -8.36
CA GLU A 416 -3.52 -5.65 -9.47
C GLU A 416 -3.94 -4.20 -9.15
N GLU A 417 -4.83 -3.99 -8.18
CA GLU A 417 -5.38 -2.67 -7.82
C GLU A 417 -4.57 -1.97 -6.72
N GLY A 418 -3.78 -2.72 -5.96
CA GLY A 418 -3.04 -2.19 -4.80
C GLY A 418 -2.15 -0.99 -5.13
N GLN A 419 -1.42 -1.04 -6.24
CA GLN A 419 -0.56 0.08 -6.65
C GLN A 419 -1.37 1.36 -6.89
N SER A 420 -2.55 1.26 -7.52
CA SER A 420 -3.40 2.42 -7.80
C SER A 420 -3.88 3.09 -6.52
N TYR A 421 -4.24 2.33 -5.48
CA TYR A 421 -4.69 2.89 -4.21
C TYR A 421 -3.57 3.63 -3.47
N ILE A 422 -2.33 3.11 -3.50
CA ILE A 422 -1.18 3.79 -2.90
C ILE A 422 -0.84 5.08 -3.66
N GLU A 423 -0.84 5.05 -4.99
CA GLU A 423 -0.60 6.25 -5.81
C GLU A 423 -1.62 7.35 -5.50
N GLN A 424 -2.87 6.97 -5.27
CA GLN A 424 -3.93 7.89 -4.87
C GLN A 424 -3.73 8.45 -3.47
N ALA A 425 -3.33 7.61 -2.52
CA ALA A 425 -3.00 8.08 -1.18
C ALA A 425 -1.91 9.15 -1.23
N ILE A 426 -0.85 8.91 -2.03
CA ILE A 426 0.24 9.87 -2.24
C ILE A 426 -0.28 11.17 -2.84
N GLU A 427 -1.18 11.11 -3.83
CA GLU A 427 -1.78 12.30 -4.43
C GLU A 427 -2.52 13.15 -3.39
N PHE A 428 -3.35 12.53 -2.55
CA PHE A 428 -4.07 13.25 -1.49
C PHE A 428 -3.13 13.87 -0.46
N TYR A 429 -2.09 13.16 -0.04
CA TYR A 429 -1.09 13.72 0.88
C TYR A 429 -0.34 14.91 0.25
N GLN A 430 0.05 14.80 -1.02
CA GLN A 430 0.70 15.91 -1.73
C GLN A 430 -0.22 17.12 -1.91
N LEU A 431 -1.53 16.90 -2.13
CA LEU A 431 -2.53 17.97 -2.18
C LEU A 431 -2.67 18.63 -0.81
N SER A 432 -2.74 17.88 0.28
CA SER A 432 -2.76 18.40 1.64
C SER A 432 -1.53 19.29 1.91
N LEU A 433 -0.33 18.82 1.55
CA LEU A 433 0.92 19.57 1.73
C LEU A 433 1.00 20.87 0.91
N LYS A 434 0.25 21.00 -0.17
CA LYS A 434 0.18 22.27 -0.93
C LYS A 434 -0.68 23.32 -0.23
N LEU A 435 -1.59 22.90 0.64
CA LEU A 435 -2.54 23.75 1.33
C LEU A 435 -2.10 24.07 2.76
N VAL A 436 -1.24 23.25 3.37
CA VAL A 436 -0.74 23.43 4.73
C VAL A 436 0.68 23.96 4.70
N SER A 437 0.94 24.95 5.54
CA SER A 437 2.29 25.49 5.75
C SER A 437 2.84 25.00 7.09
N PRO A 438 4.11 24.58 7.17
CA PRO A 438 4.72 24.16 8.42
C PRO A 438 4.83 25.30 9.45
N GLN A 439 4.73 26.56 9.00
CA GLN A 439 4.74 27.75 9.88
C GLN A 439 3.38 27.98 10.53
N THR A 440 2.28 27.66 9.85
CA THR A 440 0.92 27.91 10.33
C THR A 440 0.32 26.69 11.03
N ASN A 441 0.63 25.49 10.56
CA ASN A 441 0.13 24.23 11.12
C ASN A 441 1.20 23.14 11.06
N PRO A 442 2.23 23.21 11.93
CA PRO A 442 3.34 22.25 11.94
C PRO A 442 2.91 20.82 12.27
N GLU A 443 1.87 20.65 13.08
CA GLU A 443 1.38 19.32 13.46
C GLU A 443 0.77 18.59 12.27
N THR A 444 -0.19 19.21 11.55
CA THR A 444 -0.79 18.63 10.35
C THR A 444 0.28 18.42 9.28
N TYR A 445 1.21 19.37 9.09
CA TYR A 445 2.29 19.20 8.13
C TYR A 445 3.16 17.98 8.44
N ALA A 446 3.60 17.81 9.69
CA ALA A 446 4.41 16.68 10.11
C ALA A 446 3.66 15.34 10.00
N ARG A 447 2.35 15.34 10.30
CA ARG A 447 1.48 14.17 10.16
C ARG A 447 1.38 13.73 8.70
N VAL A 448 1.09 14.66 7.80
CA VAL A 448 0.98 14.37 6.36
C VAL A 448 2.31 13.88 5.79
N GLN A 449 3.44 14.48 6.19
CA GLN A 449 4.77 14.04 5.78
C GLN A 449 5.08 12.61 6.26
N ASN A 450 4.73 12.26 7.51
CA ASN A 450 4.90 10.90 8.01
C ASN A 450 4.06 9.89 7.20
N ASN A 451 2.79 10.20 6.92
CA ASN A 451 1.90 9.34 6.16
C ASN A 451 2.37 9.19 4.71
N LEU A 452 2.84 10.28 4.10
CA LEU A 452 3.43 10.28 2.77
C LEU A 452 4.67 9.37 2.71
N GLY A 453 5.53 9.43 3.73
CA GLY A 453 6.69 8.54 3.84
C GLY A 453 6.29 7.07 3.86
N THR A 454 5.24 6.71 4.58
CA THR A 454 4.72 5.32 4.61
C THR A 454 4.16 4.90 3.25
N ALA A 455 3.39 5.76 2.61
CA ALA A 455 2.84 5.47 1.28
C ALA A 455 3.94 5.28 0.22
N TYR A 456 5.02 6.08 0.25
CA TYR A 456 6.18 5.86 -0.62
C TYR A 456 6.88 4.52 -0.32
N GLY A 457 7.02 4.14 0.97
CA GLY A 457 7.57 2.85 1.35
C GLY A 457 6.78 1.67 0.79
N ASP A 458 5.45 1.75 0.79
CA ASP A 458 4.59 0.72 0.20
C ASP A 458 4.62 0.77 -1.34
N LEU A 459 4.68 1.95 -1.96
CA LEU A 459 4.82 2.08 -3.41
C LEU A 459 6.15 1.49 -3.93
N ALA A 460 7.20 1.49 -3.12
CA ALA A 460 8.49 0.90 -3.45
C ALA A 460 8.42 -0.60 -3.76
N ARG A 461 7.37 -1.31 -3.30
CA ARG A 461 7.12 -2.73 -3.61
C ARG A 461 6.64 -2.96 -5.05
N PHE A 462 6.12 -1.92 -5.71
CA PHE A 462 5.54 -2.01 -7.04
C PHE A 462 6.39 -1.35 -8.11
N SER A 463 7.04 -0.24 -7.80
CA SER A 463 7.77 0.55 -8.79
C SER A 463 8.92 1.35 -8.20
N SER A 464 10.01 1.54 -8.95
CA SER A 464 11.15 2.41 -8.62
C SER A 464 11.58 2.32 -7.14
N PRO A 465 11.93 1.14 -6.61
CA PRO A 465 12.10 0.97 -5.18
C PRO A 465 13.15 1.92 -4.56
N ALA A 466 14.29 2.12 -5.19
CA ALA A 466 15.32 3.02 -4.66
C ALA A 466 14.83 4.48 -4.57
N GLU A 467 14.10 4.95 -5.58
CA GLU A 467 13.59 6.32 -5.62
C GLU A 467 12.46 6.51 -4.58
N ASN A 468 11.58 5.53 -4.47
CA ASN A 468 10.46 5.60 -3.51
C ASN A 468 10.95 5.48 -2.06
N TRP A 469 11.96 4.63 -1.77
CA TRP A 469 12.57 4.60 -0.44
C TRP A 469 13.32 5.90 -0.11
N GLN A 470 13.97 6.53 -1.09
CA GLN A 470 14.56 7.86 -0.88
C GLN A 470 13.49 8.90 -0.57
N SER A 471 12.37 8.90 -1.32
CA SER A 471 11.23 9.80 -1.05
C SER A 471 10.62 9.56 0.34
N ALA A 472 10.57 8.31 0.79
CA ALA A 472 10.14 7.97 2.14
C ALA A 472 11.09 8.55 3.21
N VAL A 473 12.41 8.40 3.03
CA VAL A 473 13.43 8.99 3.92
C VAL A 473 13.28 10.52 3.99
N ASP A 474 13.09 11.17 2.85
CA ASP A 474 12.95 12.63 2.78
C ASP A 474 11.68 13.09 3.51
N ALA A 475 10.57 12.41 3.30
CA ALA A 475 9.29 12.71 3.95
C ALA A 475 9.35 12.50 5.48
N TYR A 476 9.88 11.38 5.97
CA TYR A 476 10.05 11.15 7.41
C TYR A 476 11.03 12.14 8.05
N SER A 477 12.12 12.47 7.34
CA SER A 477 13.09 13.45 7.82
C SER A 477 12.47 14.84 7.95
N GLU A 478 11.61 15.20 7.00
CA GLU A 478 10.87 16.47 7.04
C GLU A 478 9.82 16.46 8.17
N ALA A 479 9.10 15.36 8.38
CA ALA A 479 8.19 15.21 9.51
C ALA A 479 8.87 15.43 10.85
N LEU A 480 10.07 14.88 11.05
CA LEU A 480 10.86 14.98 12.29
C LEU A 480 11.41 16.39 12.59
N ARG A 481 11.42 17.30 11.61
CA ARG A 481 11.77 18.71 11.87
C ARG A 481 10.71 19.42 12.72
N TYR A 482 9.47 18.99 12.63
CA TYR A 482 8.33 19.62 13.30
C TYR A 482 7.73 18.75 14.41
N ARG A 483 7.99 17.46 14.37
CA ARG A 483 7.57 16.50 15.41
C ARG A 483 8.71 16.29 16.38
N THR A 484 8.67 17.00 17.50
CA THR A 484 9.72 16.95 18.52
C THR A 484 9.34 16.01 19.65
N PRO A 485 10.32 15.39 20.33
CA PRO A 485 10.05 14.47 21.45
C PRO A 485 9.42 15.17 22.67
N ASP A 486 9.63 16.47 22.83
CA ASP A 486 9.05 17.23 23.95
C ASP A 486 7.53 17.42 23.80
N MET A 487 7.03 17.45 22.56
CA MET A 487 5.62 17.61 22.27
C MET A 487 4.89 16.26 22.17
N GLU A 488 5.44 15.35 21.39
CA GLU A 488 4.79 14.08 21.02
C GLU A 488 5.80 12.91 21.03
N PRO A 489 6.31 12.48 22.22
CA PRO A 489 7.40 11.52 22.31
C PRO A 489 7.13 10.18 21.61
N LEU A 490 5.91 9.67 21.70
CA LEU A 490 5.56 8.37 21.07
C LEU A 490 5.42 8.50 19.55
N LYS A 491 4.87 9.61 19.05
CA LYS A 491 4.80 9.86 17.61
C LYS A 491 6.17 10.16 17.01
N PHE A 492 7.04 10.85 17.77
CA PHE A 492 8.44 11.03 17.40
C PHE A 492 9.13 9.66 17.26
N ALA A 493 8.99 8.79 18.27
CA ALA A 493 9.56 7.45 18.24
C ALA A 493 9.05 6.60 17.07
N ALA A 494 7.74 6.66 16.79
CA ALA A 494 7.15 5.99 15.63
C ALA A 494 7.77 6.48 14.31
N CYS A 495 7.89 7.80 14.15
CA CYS A 495 8.50 8.38 12.95
C CYS A 495 9.99 8.00 12.81
N GLN A 496 10.75 7.95 13.93
CA GLN A 496 12.14 7.48 13.95
C GLN A 496 12.24 5.99 13.55
N ASN A 497 11.35 5.14 14.05
CA ASN A 497 11.30 3.73 13.62
C ASN A 497 11.03 3.61 12.11
N ASN A 498 10.08 4.36 11.59
CA ASN A 498 9.75 4.36 10.16
C ASN A 498 10.93 4.87 9.32
N LEU A 499 11.60 5.93 9.76
CA LEU A 499 12.82 6.44 9.13
C LEU A 499 13.94 5.39 9.12
N GLY A 500 14.12 4.68 10.24
CA GLY A 500 15.07 3.57 10.35
C GLY A 500 14.78 2.46 9.33
N THR A 501 13.51 2.07 9.21
CA THR A 501 13.03 1.08 8.23
C THR A 501 13.27 1.55 6.78
N ALA A 502 13.00 2.81 6.48
CA ALA A 502 13.24 3.37 5.16
C ALA A 502 14.75 3.38 4.81
N TYR A 503 15.61 3.75 5.75
CA TYR A 503 17.07 3.66 5.54
C TYR A 503 17.55 2.23 5.37
N TRP A 504 17.00 1.27 6.12
CA TRP A 504 17.35 -0.15 5.96
C TRP A 504 17.01 -0.67 4.56
N HIS A 505 15.83 -0.34 4.03
CA HIS A 505 15.47 -0.70 2.68
C HIS A 505 16.33 0.02 1.63
N LEU A 506 16.60 1.30 1.82
CA LEU A 506 17.44 2.08 0.91
C LEU A 506 18.88 1.54 0.84
N ALA A 507 19.37 0.96 1.93
CA ALA A 507 20.69 0.32 2.02
C ALA A 507 20.85 -0.84 1.01
N GLN A 508 19.76 -1.46 0.59
CA GLN A 508 19.80 -2.56 -0.40
C GLN A 508 20.10 -2.05 -1.84
N TYR A 509 19.96 -0.76 -2.08
CA TYR A 509 20.13 -0.16 -3.41
C TYR A 509 21.38 0.70 -3.54
N ASN A 510 21.75 1.42 -2.48
CA ASN A 510 22.93 2.28 -2.51
C ASN A 510 23.51 2.53 -1.11
N LEU A 511 24.80 2.86 -1.05
CA LEU A 511 25.55 3.25 0.16
C LEU A 511 25.21 2.39 1.42
N PRO A 512 25.25 1.04 1.34
CA PRO A 512 24.71 0.16 2.38
C PRO A 512 25.20 0.48 3.78
N ILE A 513 26.52 0.63 3.97
CA ILE A 513 27.09 0.92 5.30
C ILE A 513 26.54 2.22 5.88
N VAL A 514 26.44 3.27 5.06
CA VAL A 514 25.96 4.58 5.50
C VAL A 514 24.51 4.51 5.92
N HIS A 515 23.65 3.89 5.10
CA HIS A 515 22.23 3.81 5.37
C HIS A 515 21.93 2.85 6.52
N LEU A 516 22.62 1.72 6.65
CA LEU A 516 22.46 0.83 7.80
C LEU A 516 22.86 1.50 9.12
N LYS A 517 23.93 2.28 9.15
CA LYS A 517 24.29 3.07 10.35
C LYS A 517 23.25 4.12 10.69
N LYS A 518 22.68 4.80 9.67
CA LYS A 518 21.56 5.73 9.89
C LYS A 518 20.30 5.02 10.39
N ALA A 519 19.98 3.83 9.87
CA ALA A 519 18.86 3.02 10.33
C ALA A 519 19.02 2.66 11.82
N ILE A 520 20.19 2.13 12.22
CA ILE A 520 20.50 1.82 13.62
C ILE A 520 20.40 3.05 14.51
N THR A 521 20.88 4.20 14.04
CA THR A 521 20.77 5.48 14.80
C THR A 521 19.31 5.86 15.01
N ALA A 522 18.48 5.79 13.98
CA ALA A 522 17.05 6.12 14.06
C ALA A 522 16.31 5.16 15.01
N TYR A 523 16.56 3.86 14.93
CA TYR A 523 15.99 2.89 15.85
C TYR A 523 16.40 3.13 17.31
N ASN A 524 17.67 3.48 17.56
CA ASN A 524 18.12 3.83 18.91
C ASN A 524 17.42 5.10 19.44
N PHE A 525 17.16 6.10 18.60
CA PHE A 525 16.35 7.25 19.00
C PHE A 525 14.91 6.83 19.36
N ALA A 526 14.30 5.92 18.62
CA ALA A 526 12.99 5.40 18.96
C ALA A 526 12.96 4.66 20.32
N LEU A 527 14.00 3.89 20.64
CA LEU A 527 14.11 3.16 21.92
C LEU A 527 14.23 4.06 23.16
N VAL A 528 14.59 5.34 23.00
CA VAL A 528 14.58 6.28 24.12
C VAL A 528 13.16 6.46 24.69
N TYR A 529 12.15 6.37 23.83
CA TYR A 529 10.75 6.62 24.19
C TYR A 529 9.90 5.35 24.21
N TYR A 530 10.22 4.36 23.38
CA TYR A 530 9.61 3.03 23.45
C TYR A 530 10.40 2.18 24.45
N THR A 531 10.05 2.31 25.73
CA THR A 531 10.72 1.59 26.80
C THR A 531 10.06 0.23 27.08
N PRO A 532 10.80 -0.76 27.63
CA PRO A 532 10.26 -2.08 27.96
C PRO A 532 9.02 -2.04 28.88
N ASN A 533 8.93 -1.02 29.73
CA ASN A 533 7.85 -0.90 30.72
C ASN A 533 6.61 -0.20 30.17
N GLN A 534 6.76 0.71 29.21
CA GLN A 534 5.65 1.50 28.66
C GLN A 534 5.09 0.90 27.36
N GLU A 535 5.98 0.47 26.46
CA GLU A 535 5.63 -0.01 25.13
C GLU A 535 6.40 -1.31 24.83
N PRO A 536 6.19 -2.40 25.61
CA PRO A 536 7.00 -3.63 25.52
C PRO A 536 6.98 -4.28 24.13
N LEU A 537 5.85 -4.25 23.42
CA LEU A 537 5.72 -4.86 22.10
C LEU A 537 6.49 -4.06 21.04
N LYS A 538 6.41 -2.73 21.09
CA LYS A 538 7.15 -1.85 20.18
C LYS A 538 8.65 -1.89 20.48
N TYR A 539 9.02 -1.95 21.77
CA TYR A 539 10.40 -2.15 22.17
C TYR A 539 10.97 -3.45 21.57
N GLY A 540 10.26 -4.58 21.72
CA GLY A 540 10.66 -5.86 21.14
C GLY A 540 10.74 -5.84 19.61
N MET A 541 9.84 -5.12 18.93
CA MET A 541 9.86 -4.93 17.50
C MET A 541 11.13 -4.18 17.05
N ILE A 542 11.44 -3.05 17.69
CA ILE A 542 12.61 -2.26 17.32
C ILE A 542 13.91 -2.99 17.62
N GLN A 543 13.97 -3.77 18.71
CA GLN A 543 15.13 -4.64 19.00
C GLN A 543 15.33 -5.67 17.87
N ASN A 544 14.26 -6.28 17.35
CA ASN A 544 14.36 -7.16 16.18
C ASN A 544 14.89 -6.40 14.95
N ASN A 545 14.41 -5.19 14.69
CA ASN A 545 14.83 -4.36 13.56
C ASN A 545 16.33 -3.97 13.69
N ILE A 546 16.78 -3.61 14.90
CA ILE A 546 18.20 -3.36 15.19
C ILE A 546 19.02 -4.61 14.91
N GLY A 547 18.57 -5.80 15.36
CA GLY A 547 19.21 -7.07 15.07
C GLY A 547 19.39 -7.29 13.57
N THR A 548 18.33 -7.10 12.79
CA THR A 548 18.36 -7.25 11.33
C THR A 548 19.29 -6.22 10.67
N ALA A 549 19.31 -4.98 11.13
CA ALA A 549 20.22 -3.96 10.61
C ALA A 549 21.69 -4.28 10.89
N TYR A 550 22.01 -4.80 12.09
CA TYR A 550 23.37 -5.25 12.42
C TYR A 550 23.76 -6.52 11.65
N TRP A 551 22.83 -7.45 11.41
CA TRP A 551 23.08 -8.62 10.56
C TRP A 551 23.46 -8.19 9.14
N ASN A 552 22.73 -7.23 8.56
CA ASN A 552 23.07 -6.68 7.24
C ASN A 552 24.42 -5.96 7.28
N LEU A 553 24.71 -5.16 8.32
CA LEU A 553 25.97 -4.44 8.44
C LEU A 553 27.18 -5.38 8.56
N ALA A 554 26.99 -6.54 9.19
CA ALA A 554 28.00 -7.58 9.30
C ALA A 554 28.49 -8.12 7.94
N GLN A 555 27.68 -7.97 6.88
CA GLN A 555 28.09 -8.36 5.52
C GLN A 555 29.17 -7.45 4.92
N TYR A 556 29.35 -6.25 5.48
CA TYR A 556 30.22 -5.20 4.94
C TYR A 556 31.42 -4.90 5.86
N GLU A 557 31.22 -4.93 7.17
CA GLU A 557 32.27 -4.56 8.13
C GLU A 557 32.11 -5.29 9.46
N GLN A 558 33.23 -5.50 10.20
CA GLN A 558 33.26 -6.00 11.59
C GLN A 558 32.35 -7.21 11.85
N GLU A 559 32.37 -8.16 10.95
CA GLU A 559 31.46 -9.28 10.80
C GLU A 559 31.11 -9.99 12.13
N CYS A 560 32.11 -10.50 12.89
CA CYS A 560 31.85 -11.19 14.16
C CYS A 560 31.27 -10.29 15.26
N GLU A 561 31.66 -9.01 15.32
CA GLU A 561 31.19 -8.08 16.34
C GLU A 561 29.73 -7.71 16.07
N HIS A 562 29.42 -7.36 14.84
CA HIS A 562 28.05 -7.03 14.46
C HIS A 562 27.11 -8.23 14.56
N LEU A 563 27.54 -9.45 14.23
CA LEU A 563 26.75 -10.67 14.46
C LEU A 563 26.46 -10.93 15.94
N ARG A 564 27.45 -10.72 16.85
CA ARG A 564 27.20 -10.83 18.31
C ARG A 564 26.21 -9.77 18.80
N THR A 565 26.32 -8.54 18.30
CA THR A 565 25.38 -7.45 18.62
C THR A 565 23.96 -7.78 18.09
N CYS A 566 23.87 -8.29 16.88
CA CYS A 566 22.64 -8.78 16.26
C CYS A 566 21.96 -9.86 17.12
N ILE A 567 22.71 -10.89 17.53
CA ILE A 567 22.22 -11.97 18.41
C ILE A 567 21.72 -11.41 19.74
N GLY A 568 22.45 -10.46 20.33
CA GLY A 568 22.05 -9.76 21.55
C GLY A 568 20.69 -9.06 21.39
N ALA A 569 20.52 -8.34 20.29
CA ALA A 569 19.28 -7.60 20.00
C ALA A 569 18.08 -8.55 19.77
N TYR A 570 18.26 -9.65 19.02
CA TYR A 570 17.19 -10.65 18.85
C TYR A 570 16.82 -11.36 20.17
N ASN A 571 17.80 -11.71 21.00
CA ASN A 571 17.52 -12.27 22.32
C ASN A 571 16.78 -11.27 23.23
N GLU A 572 17.09 -9.99 23.13
CA GLU A 572 16.35 -8.93 23.83
C GLU A 572 14.92 -8.82 23.30
N ALA A 573 14.72 -8.84 21.98
CA ALA A 573 13.41 -8.83 21.36
C ALA A 573 12.52 -10.00 21.83
N LEU A 574 13.06 -11.20 21.94
CA LEU A 574 12.35 -12.42 22.35
C LEU A 574 11.86 -12.40 23.81
N LYS A 575 12.38 -11.50 24.66
CA LYS A 575 11.82 -11.32 26.02
C LYS A 575 10.42 -10.73 25.97
N PHE A 576 10.09 -9.97 24.93
CA PHE A 576 8.81 -9.27 24.76
C PHE A 576 7.94 -9.89 23.69
N ARG A 577 8.53 -10.47 22.64
CA ARG A 577 7.87 -11.23 21.58
C ARG A 577 7.81 -12.69 21.99
N THR A 578 6.76 -13.08 22.69
CA THR A 578 6.59 -14.43 23.20
C THR A 578 5.57 -15.22 22.37
N PRO A 579 5.59 -16.56 22.41
CA PRO A 579 4.57 -17.38 21.77
C PRO A 579 3.12 -17.05 22.21
N ALA A 580 2.96 -16.53 23.44
CA ALA A 580 1.67 -16.21 24.01
C ALA A 580 1.09 -14.88 23.51
N ASN A 581 1.93 -13.85 23.28
CA ASN A 581 1.45 -12.52 22.92
C ASN A 581 1.59 -12.20 21.43
N GLN A 582 2.67 -12.61 20.79
CA GLN A 582 2.97 -12.36 19.37
C GLN A 582 3.60 -13.59 18.69
N PRO A 583 2.87 -14.69 18.52
CA PRO A 583 3.44 -15.95 18.05
C PRO A 583 4.09 -15.85 16.65
N ALA A 584 3.50 -15.10 15.71
CA ALA A 584 4.07 -14.90 14.37
C ALA A 584 5.38 -14.09 14.43
N ALA A 585 5.41 -13.00 15.19
CA ALA A 585 6.61 -12.19 15.37
C ALA A 585 7.70 -12.92 16.17
N CYS A 586 7.32 -13.73 17.16
CA CYS A 586 8.22 -14.62 17.88
C CYS A 586 8.88 -15.63 16.93
N SER A 587 8.07 -16.29 16.09
CA SER A 587 8.54 -17.23 15.07
C SER A 587 9.54 -16.58 14.10
N ALA A 588 9.22 -15.39 13.59
CA ALA A 588 10.12 -14.64 12.72
C ALA A 588 11.44 -14.25 13.40
N THR A 589 11.38 -13.79 14.66
CA THR A 589 12.58 -13.41 15.41
C THR A 589 13.46 -14.65 15.72
N GLN A 590 12.84 -15.80 16.00
CA GLN A 590 13.57 -17.07 16.17
C GLN A 590 14.24 -17.51 14.85
N ASN A 591 13.57 -17.38 13.72
CA ASN A 591 14.19 -17.63 12.41
C ASN A 591 15.41 -16.72 12.17
N ASN A 592 15.28 -15.42 12.45
CA ASN A 592 16.36 -14.45 12.30
C ASN A 592 17.55 -14.79 13.25
N LEU A 593 17.25 -15.18 14.49
CA LEU A 593 18.24 -15.58 15.46
C LEU A 593 18.99 -16.85 15.01
N GLY A 594 18.28 -17.83 14.47
CA GLY A 594 18.88 -19.03 13.87
C GLY A 594 19.84 -18.69 12.74
N THR A 595 19.44 -17.78 11.85
CA THR A 595 20.28 -17.28 10.76
C THR A 595 21.53 -16.58 11.28
N ALA A 596 21.41 -15.74 12.30
CA ALA A 596 22.54 -15.03 12.90
C ALA A 596 23.55 -16.00 13.56
N TYR A 597 23.06 -17.02 14.28
CA TYR A 597 23.92 -18.06 14.84
C TYR A 597 24.63 -18.87 13.74
N TRP A 598 23.92 -19.20 12.65
CA TRP A 598 24.54 -19.92 11.53
C TRP A 598 25.68 -19.12 10.90
N HIS A 599 25.48 -17.83 10.65
CA HIS A 599 26.50 -16.95 10.10
C HIS A 599 27.68 -16.84 11.05
N LEU A 600 27.46 -16.68 12.36
CA LEU A 600 28.53 -16.59 13.34
C LEU A 600 29.34 -17.92 13.44
N ALA A 601 28.65 -19.08 13.37
CA ALA A 601 29.29 -20.40 13.35
C ALA A 601 30.20 -20.59 12.12
N ASN A 602 29.86 -20.02 10.98
CA ASN A 602 30.60 -20.17 9.73
C ASN A 602 31.64 -19.08 9.47
N GLN A 603 31.85 -18.16 10.44
CA GLN A 603 32.93 -17.18 10.34
C GLN A 603 34.31 -17.78 10.52
N VAL A 604 35.24 -17.34 9.67
CA VAL A 604 36.65 -17.80 9.74
C VAL A 604 37.31 -17.50 11.11
N LYS A 605 36.88 -16.40 11.75
CA LYS A 605 37.43 -15.95 13.05
C LYS A 605 36.73 -16.59 14.25
N THR A 606 35.66 -17.36 14.06
CA THR A 606 35.02 -18.07 15.17
C THR A 606 35.87 -19.20 15.62
N PRO A 607 36.18 -19.30 16.95
CA PRO A 607 36.92 -20.45 17.51
C PRO A 607 36.15 -21.73 17.17
N LYS A 608 36.90 -22.76 16.81
CA LYS A 608 36.31 -24.04 16.39
C LYS A 608 35.46 -24.69 17.48
N GLU A 609 35.87 -24.49 18.73
CA GLU A 609 35.19 -24.98 19.92
C GLU A 609 33.83 -24.29 20.13
N GLU A 610 33.70 -23.01 19.73
CA GLU A 610 32.44 -22.25 19.83
C GLU A 610 31.50 -22.55 18.66
N ARG A 611 32.04 -22.99 17.52
CA ARG A 611 31.27 -23.26 16.30
C ARG A 611 30.14 -24.26 16.54
N HIS A 612 30.46 -25.35 17.18
CA HIS A 612 29.54 -26.42 17.55
C HIS A 612 28.37 -25.87 18.42
N GLU A 613 28.70 -25.06 19.44
CA GLU A 613 27.70 -24.43 20.29
C GLU A 613 26.78 -23.50 19.51
N TYR A 614 27.34 -22.71 18.58
CA TYR A 614 26.53 -21.84 17.73
C TYR A 614 25.65 -22.62 16.77
N LEU A 615 26.12 -23.74 16.19
CA LEU A 615 25.28 -24.61 15.35
C LEU A 615 24.14 -25.25 16.15
N GLN A 616 24.36 -25.66 17.39
CA GLN A 616 23.28 -26.17 18.26
C GLN A 616 22.26 -25.10 18.59
N LYS A 617 22.66 -23.85 18.88
CA LYS A 617 21.79 -22.72 19.12
C LYS A 617 21.01 -22.36 17.85
N CYS A 618 21.64 -22.42 16.68
CA CYS A 618 21.01 -22.24 15.38
C CYS A 618 19.87 -23.26 15.16
N ILE A 619 20.17 -24.54 15.33
CA ILE A 619 19.22 -25.65 15.21
C ILE A 619 18.02 -25.42 16.13
N LYS A 620 18.27 -25.12 17.41
CA LYS A 620 17.20 -24.84 18.37
C LYS A 620 16.30 -23.68 17.94
N SER A 621 16.88 -22.56 17.50
CA SER A 621 16.14 -21.39 17.10
C SER A 621 15.27 -21.66 15.86
N TYR A 622 15.78 -22.36 14.83
CA TYR A 622 14.98 -22.72 13.67
C TYR A 622 13.87 -23.73 14.01
N GLN A 623 14.11 -24.69 14.91
CA GLN A 623 13.09 -25.62 15.37
C GLN A 623 11.95 -24.88 16.09
N GLU A 624 12.29 -23.95 17.00
CA GLU A 624 11.30 -23.11 17.68
C GLU A 624 10.49 -22.26 16.68
N ALA A 625 11.17 -21.67 15.67
CA ALA A 625 10.50 -20.92 14.61
C ALA A 625 9.49 -21.78 13.83
N LEU A 626 9.91 -22.98 13.38
CA LEU A 626 9.05 -23.88 12.61
C LEU A 626 7.90 -24.45 13.45
N ASN A 627 8.14 -24.81 14.71
CA ASN A 627 7.09 -25.28 15.60
C ASN A 627 5.98 -24.25 15.80
N LEU A 628 6.36 -22.97 15.96
CA LEU A 628 5.38 -21.87 16.02
C LEU A 628 4.69 -21.67 14.68
N ALA A 629 5.42 -21.65 13.57
CA ALA A 629 4.87 -21.49 12.24
C ALA A 629 3.79 -22.54 11.90
N HIS A 630 4.03 -23.81 12.27
CA HIS A 630 3.06 -24.91 12.05
C HIS A 630 1.78 -24.74 12.89
N SER A 631 1.86 -24.07 14.05
CA SER A 631 0.68 -23.79 14.88
C SER A 631 -0.18 -22.61 14.36
N LEU A 632 0.35 -21.84 13.41
CA LEU A 632 -0.24 -20.60 12.90
C LEU A 632 -0.90 -20.80 11.50
N SER A 633 -1.67 -21.89 11.34
CA SER A 633 -2.35 -22.16 10.06
C SER A 633 -3.27 -20.99 9.67
N GLY A 634 -3.09 -20.48 8.44
CA GLY A 634 -3.90 -19.38 7.89
C GLY A 634 -3.36 -17.97 8.16
N ILE A 635 -2.27 -17.83 8.90
CA ILE A 635 -1.60 -16.53 9.12
C ILE A 635 -0.42 -16.42 8.15
N THR A 636 -0.33 -15.29 7.45
CA THR A 636 0.83 -14.98 6.60
C THR A 636 2.05 -14.69 7.47
N LEU A 637 3.10 -15.46 7.29
CA LEU A 637 4.38 -15.27 8.01
C LEU A 637 5.27 -14.32 7.22
N SER A 638 6.12 -13.56 7.92
CA SER A 638 7.09 -12.63 7.32
C SER A 638 8.39 -13.33 6.84
N PHE A 639 8.47 -14.65 6.92
CA PHE A 639 9.60 -15.45 6.45
C PHE A 639 9.13 -16.71 5.70
N ASP A 640 10.01 -17.27 4.88
CA ASP A 640 9.73 -18.47 4.11
C ASP A 640 10.02 -19.73 4.96
N VAL A 641 8.96 -20.48 5.27
CA VAL A 641 9.01 -21.73 6.05
C VAL A 641 9.85 -22.79 5.34
N PHE A 642 9.78 -22.88 4.01
CA PHE A 642 10.53 -23.87 3.23
C PHE A 642 12.03 -23.52 3.19
N ALA A 643 12.38 -22.24 3.07
CA ALA A 643 13.75 -21.79 3.23
C ALA A 643 14.29 -22.08 4.65
N THR A 644 13.46 -21.89 5.68
CA THR A 644 13.84 -22.23 7.07
C THR A 644 14.07 -23.72 7.26
N HIS A 645 13.26 -24.59 6.67
CA HIS A 645 13.52 -26.03 6.64
C HIS A 645 14.85 -26.36 5.97
N ASN A 646 15.16 -25.73 4.81
CA ASN A 646 16.45 -25.93 4.14
C ASN A 646 17.62 -25.53 5.04
N ASN A 647 17.53 -24.37 5.71
CA ASN A 647 18.56 -23.85 6.60
C ASN A 647 18.75 -24.75 7.84
N LEU A 648 17.65 -25.26 8.40
CA LEU A 648 17.69 -26.21 9.51
C LEU A 648 18.35 -27.51 9.08
N GLY A 649 18.01 -28.04 7.91
CA GLY A 649 18.67 -29.23 7.33
C GLY A 649 20.17 -29.02 7.14
N LEU A 650 20.57 -27.85 6.63
CA LEU A 650 21.96 -27.47 6.46
C LEU A 650 22.70 -27.37 7.81
N ALA A 651 22.08 -26.79 8.84
CA ALA A 651 22.68 -26.68 10.17
C ALA A 651 22.93 -28.07 10.82
N HIS A 652 21.95 -28.97 10.68
CA HIS A 652 22.12 -30.37 11.15
C HIS A 652 23.24 -31.09 10.40
N TYR A 653 23.30 -30.95 9.06
CA TYR A 653 24.35 -31.53 8.24
C TYR A 653 25.73 -31.00 8.63
N GLN A 654 25.86 -29.67 8.77
CA GLN A 654 27.12 -29.05 9.16
C GLN A 654 27.59 -29.46 10.57
N LEU A 655 26.64 -29.64 11.50
CA LEU A 655 27.00 -30.10 12.87
C LEU A 655 27.65 -31.48 12.83
N VAL A 656 27.09 -32.43 12.06
CA VAL A 656 27.66 -33.80 11.96
C VAL A 656 29.00 -33.83 11.25
N THR A 657 29.14 -33.00 10.21
CA THR A 657 30.41 -32.95 9.43
C THR A 657 31.49 -32.07 10.08
N ASP A 658 31.19 -31.43 11.22
CA ASP A 658 32.17 -30.68 11.97
C ASP A 658 33.17 -31.63 12.67
N ALA A 659 34.48 -31.41 12.45
CA ALA A 659 35.55 -32.23 12.99
C ALA A 659 35.63 -32.21 14.54
N TYR A 660 35.00 -31.22 15.17
CA TYR A 660 34.97 -31.06 16.64
C TYR A 660 33.67 -31.59 17.27
N TYR A 661 32.75 -32.14 16.45
CA TYR A 661 31.57 -32.77 16.98
C TYR A 661 31.87 -34.15 17.52
N ASP A 662 31.75 -34.35 18.83
CA ASP A 662 32.06 -35.57 19.55
C ASP A 662 30.86 -36.49 19.80
N GLY A 663 29.72 -36.20 19.13
CA GLY A 663 28.51 -37.01 19.23
C GLY A 663 28.73 -38.46 18.84
N ASN A 664 28.08 -39.37 19.57
CA ASN A 664 28.13 -40.82 19.26
C ASN A 664 27.39 -41.12 17.94
N LYS A 665 27.59 -42.35 17.40
CA LYS A 665 26.98 -42.77 16.11
C LYS A 665 25.46 -42.61 16.06
N ASN A 666 24.77 -42.79 17.18
CA ASN A 666 23.33 -42.66 17.24
C ASN A 666 22.90 -41.20 17.15
N GLU A 667 23.57 -40.28 17.84
CA GLU A 667 23.35 -38.85 17.76
C GLU A 667 23.64 -38.32 16.36
N ARG A 668 24.76 -38.73 15.74
CA ARG A 668 25.12 -38.38 14.37
C ARG A 668 24.04 -38.85 13.39
N SER A 669 23.53 -40.09 13.55
CA SER A 669 22.42 -40.60 12.73
C SER A 669 21.14 -39.76 12.89
N GLN A 670 20.77 -39.39 14.10
CA GLN A 670 19.59 -38.57 14.36
C GLN A 670 19.71 -37.20 13.70
N HIS A 671 20.89 -36.57 13.75
CA HIS A 671 21.09 -35.29 13.05
C HIS A 671 21.07 -35.45 11.53
N LEU A 672 21.64 -36.54 10.97
CA LEU A 672 21.54 -36.80 9.54
C LEU A 672 20.10 -37.09 9.10
N GLU A 673 19.31 -37.78 9.91
CA GLU A 673 17.88 -38.00 9.67
C GLU A 673 17.14 -36.66 9.67
N ALA A 674 17.36 -35.81 10.65
CA ALA A 674 16.78 -34.48 10.74
C ALA A 674 17.18 -33.59 9.53
N ALA A 675 18.46 -33.66 9.11
CA ALA A 675 18.93 -32.96 7.92
C ALA A 675 18.17 -33.40 6.66
N LEU A 676 18.06 -34.73 6.47
CA LEU A 676 17.34 -35.27 5.30
C LEU A 676 15.87 -34.92 5.31
N ASP A 677 15.18 -35.11 6.43
CA ASP A 677 13.75 -34.82 6.57
C ASP A 677 13.45 -33.33 6.30
N ASN A 678 14.27 -32.42 6.83
CA ASN A 678 14.11 -30.99 6.62
C ASN A 678 14.40 -30.58 5.16
N HIS A 679 15.43 -31.10 4.51
CA HIS A 679 15.65 -30.82 3.08
C HIS A 679 14.53 -31.38 2.20
N LEU A 680 13.93 -32.53 2.52
CA LEU A 680 12.77 -33.05 1.83
C LEU A 680 11.53 -32.17 2.01
N GLN A 681 11.31 -31.63 3.24
CA GLN A 681 10.23 -30.67 3.46
C GLN A 681 10.46 -29.37 2.67
N ALA A 682 11.69 -28.89 2.59
CA ALA A 682 12.04 -27.70 1.84
C ALA A 682 11.69 -27.82 0.34
N LEU A 683 11.93 -28.99 -0.28
CA LEU A 683 11.63 -29.23 -1.70
C LEU A 683 10.16 -29.03 -2.05
N ASN A 684 9.23 -29.27 -1.10
CA ASN A 684 7.80 -29.11 -1.34
C ASN A 684 7.39 -27.68 -1.75
N GLY A 685 8.14 -26.67 -1.27
CA GLY A 685 7.92 -25.26 -1.60
C GLY A 685 8.73 -24.73 -2.78
N MET A 686 9.77 -25.48 -3.23
CA MET A 686 10.76 -24.95 -4.18
C MET A 686 10.49 -25.32 -5.64
N SER A 687 9.34 -25.92 -5.97
CA SER A 687 8.99 -26.38 -7.32
C SER A 687 9.04 -25.29 -8.41
N LYS A 688 8.91 -24.01 -8.02
CA LYS A 688 8.95 -22.85 -8.91
C LYS A 688 10.33 -22.15 -8.97
N GLN A 689 11.33 -22.64 -8.22
CA GLN A 689 12.65 -22.04 -8.09
C GLN A 689 13.73 -23.08 -8.47
N PRO A 690 14.08 -23.23 -9.75
CA PRO A 690 14.93 -24.32 -10.22
C PRO A 690 16.32 -24.36 -9.56
N GLU A 691 16.94 -23.22 -9.32
CA GLU A 691 18.27 -23.10 -8.73
C GLU A 691 18.29 -23.55 -7.28
N THR A 692 17.34 -23.02 -6.48
CA THR A 692 17.18 -23.40 -5.06
C THR A 692 16.83 -24.88 -4.93
N TYR A 693 15.97 -25.39 -5.83
CA TYR A 693 15.63 -26.82 -5.89
C TYR A 693 16.88 -27.68 -6.11
N GLN A 694 17.73 -27.37 -7.10
CA GLN A 694 18.95 -28.13 -7.40
C GLN A 694 19.97 -28.05 -6.24
N THR A 695 20.06 -26.90 -5.60
CA THR A 695 20.93 -26.72 -4.42
C THR A 695 20.46 -27.60 -3.26
N THR A 696 19.17 -27.60 -2.92
CA THR A 696 18.60 -28.45 -1.88
C THR A 696 18.74 -29.92 -2.21
N LEU A 697 18.52 -30.32 -3.47
CA LEU A 697 18.74 -31.68 -3.94
C LEU A 697 20.21 -32.12 -3.77
N SER A 698 21.18 -31.21 -3.99
CA SER A 698 22.60 -31.50 -3.76
C SER A 698 22.90 -31.80 -2.29
N TYR A 699 22.26 -31.09 -1.35
CA TYR A 699 22.38 -31.36 0.07
C TYR A 699 21.73 -32.67 0.48
N ILE A 700 20.61 -33.06 -0.10
CA ILE A 700 20.03 -34.40 0.09
C ILE A 700 21.03 -35.48 -0.31
N ILE A 701 21.66 -35.34 -1.47
CA ILE A 701 22.68 -36.29 -1.95
C ILE A 701 23.88 -36.33 -1.02
N LYS A 702 24.40 -35.17 -0.58
CA LYS A 702 25.51 -35.08 0.39
C LYS A 702 25.13 -35.77 1.71
N THR A 703 23.92 -35.55 2.20
CA THR A 703 23.42 -36.17 3.44
C THR A 703 23.32 -37.68 3.31
N ILE A 704 22.86 -38.23 2.18
CA ILE A 704 22.81 -39.66 1.92
C ILE A 704 24.21 -40.27 1.86
N ARG A 705 25.17 -39.58 1.23
CA ARG A 705 26.59 -40.01 1.23
C ARG A 705 27.18 -40.01 2.65
N GLU A 706 26.84 -39.01 3.48
CA GLU A 706 27.29 -38.95 4.85
C GLU A 706 26.71 -40.07 5.72
N PHE A 707 25.45 -40.48 5.49
CA PHE A 707 24.89 -41.71 6.07
C PHE A 707 25.69 -42.95 5.71
N HIS A 708 26.19 -43.01 4.46
CA HIS A 708 27.06 -44.11 4.05
C HIS A 708 28.43 -44.07 4.79
N ASN A 709 29.02 -42.87 4.90
CA ASN A 709 30.30 -42.68 5.59
C ASN A 709 30.21 -43.10 7.06
N GLU A 710 29.14 -42.73 7.76
CA GLU A 710 28.97 -43.00 9.20
C GLU A 710 28.47 -44.42 9.52
N LEU A 711 27.58 -44.96 8.72
CA LEU A 711 26.83 -46.20 9.02
C LEU A 711 26.95 -47.28 7.92
N GLY A 712 27.78 -47.05 6.88
CA GLY A 712 27.92 -47.94 5.74
C GLY A 712 26.66 -48.09 4.90
N ILE A 713 26.54 -49.25 4.20
CA ILE A 713 25.39 -49.55 3.32
C ILE A 713 24.06 -49.52 4.08
N GLN A 714 24.04 -49.87 5.37
CA GLN A 714 22.81 -49.84 6.17
C GLN A 714 22.33 -48.41 6.36
N GLY A 715 23.20 -47.44 6.60
CA GLY A 715 22.87 -46.03 6.69
C GLY A 715 22.37 -45.48 5.37
N GLN A 716 23.01 -45.81 4.26
CA GLN A 716 22.55 -45.39 2.93
C GLN A 716 21.16 -45.94 2.62
N ASN A 717 20.87 -47.20 2.91
CA ASN A 717 19.58 -47.81 2.72
C ASN A 717 18.51 -47.15 3.61
N LEU A 718 18.84 -46.81 4.86
CA LEU A 718 17.96 -46.09 5.77
C LEU A 718 17.60 -44.71 5.17
N ALA A 719 18.58 -43.96 4.71
CA ALA A 719 18.37 -42.66 4.10
C ALA A 719 17.50 -42.75 2.83
N LEU A 720 17.81 -43.70 1.92
CA LEU A 720 17.07 -43.92 0.71
C LEU A 720 15.60 -44.35 0.96
N SER A 721 15.33 -45.08 2.03
CA SER A 721 13.96 -45.48 2.39
C SER A 721 13.06 -44.30 2.76
N LYS A 722 13.64 -43.15 3.18
CA LYS A 722 12.90 -41.90 3.49
C LYS A 722 12.67 -41.03 2.26
N VAL A 723 13.43 -41.23 1.19
CA VAL A 723 13.33 -40.42 -0.02
C VAL A 723 12.06 -40.83 -0.82
N PRO A 724 11.20 -39.88 -1.20
CA PRO A 724 10.06 -40.16 -2.07
C PRO A 724 10.48 -40.84 -3.37
N GLY A 725 9.74 -41.85 -3.81
CA GLY A 725 10.06 -42.63 -5.02
C GLY A 725 10.17 -41.78 -6.30
N SER A 726 9.50 -40.65 -6.35
CA SER A 726 9.58 -39.69 -7.45
C SER A 726 10.94 -38.99 -7.57
N LEU A 727 11.70 -38.85 -6.47
CA LEU A 727 13.02 -38.23 -6.45
C LEU A 727 14.18 -39.23 -6.68
N LEU A 728 13.93 -40.53 -6.50
CA LEU A 728 14.98 -41.55 -6.67
C LEU A 728 15.67 -41.54 -8.04
N PRO A 729 14.97 -41.33 -9.18
CA PRO A 729 15.62 -41.23 -10.49
C PRO A 729 16.60 -40.06 -10.62
N GLU A 730 16.42 -38.97 -9.85
CA GLU A 730 17.33 -37.82 -9.86
C GLU A 730 18.53 -38.00 -8.90
N ILE A 731 18.34 -38.78 -7.85
CA ILE A 731 19.32 -38.96 -6.76
C ILE A 731 20.27 -40.15 -7.03
N LEU A 732 19.71 -41.32 -7.41
CA LEU A 732 20.51 -42.55 -7.56
C LEU A 732 21.70 -42.43 -8.54
N PRO A 733 21.55 -41.78 -9.71
CA PRO A 733 22.68 -41.62 -10.62
C PRO A 733 23.80 -40.71 -10.08
N LYS A 734 23.53 -39.95 -9.01
CA LYS A 734 24.46 -38.97 -8.41
C LYS A 734 25.06 -39.47 -7.07
N LEU A 735 24.63 -40.61 -6.55
CA LEU A 735 25.22 -41.27 -5.37
C LEU A 735 26.45 -42.06 -5.76
#